data_69d531f5ee918a17f793a2d20e545bbb
#
_entry.id   69d531f5ee918a17f793a2d20e545bbb
#
_cell.length_a   1.000
_cell.length_b   1.000
_cell.length_c   1.000
_cell.angle_alpha   90.00
_cell.angle_beta   90.00
_cell.angle_gamma   90.00
#
_symmetry.space_group_name_H-M   'P 1'
#
loop_
_entity.id
_entity.type
_entity.pdbx_description
1 polymer ?
#
loop_
_entity_poly.entity_id
_entity_poly.type
_entity_poly.pdbx_seq_one_letter_code
_entity_poly.pdbx_strand_id
1 'polypeptide(L)'
;MKNRIILSICLSFIYNIKAQNKIDQAIQVLDQKYSQEKVYLLFDKEKYVSGENMWFKAFVFDGYNRSTISSSLFVELYDSNKNIIAKKVFPINNGEGNGSLSLSEKLKEDVYFVRAYTTWMANFGEEFQLVQPIPVYNPASPQRLVINKDSKWTAKAYPEGGTFIENLPTKFAVRLQTEGTPPSEWHGYVTDKDNPSEKIASFKGLDQNVGVFNLTPKKGKAYQLVIEDNNGVKQNIDLPVAKDTGVHIQIANTAKGIQYTLKSNNLSGLKDYKVIGTVSNLLAYKANISINNKEASSTIPSSISNKMNGILQLAVFDEKENLVAQRLCFIDPSQLHVTQPAVSYSQADKTPRAYNTIEIPPQENYSNYTVVVRDDAKNTEKNNILSALWLTGDFSSKITAPAQYFTKNANTEALDGLLISEKWNRFDWNAVMAGRTPDIKYKPEPYFSYRGKLTVNSRPLPNTSANLIFKTPDNTVINEVQTDDGGYFMLNNINTDEPIKVTYFLNTLNKAASNPPNLRISFEPTVDFVTYRSSLPATPYHLEDRQAATDTPAPEIARAIANKKNQKLIHDNEILIKEVQLKAKKRDEKRILNDKLSSGMFRSMNEQVFDLVNENQDAQSSQNILQWLQGRVAGLTFQMESGNYVPYIRGGKAALYMDEVPMDASMINSTPVSNIAMVKVIKGSGLLGNAVAIYTRRGDTQPAIPAVKDPFMDNTATILGYDKVAEFYNPDYSKEAYKTIPNDTRDVLYWNTDLKAQDKAPSAIQFYNNDTPKNYQVIIIGFDKDDKPLYYNGTMP
;
A
#
# COMPACT_ATOMS: atom_id res chain seq x y z
N MET A 1 -72.45 -29.05 30.48
CA MET A 1 -71.97 -29.20 29.09
C MET A 1 -72.14 -27.88 28.36
N LYS A 2 -71.07 -27.13 28.22
CA LYS A 2 -70.99 -25.93 27.36
C LYS A 2 -69.61 -25.93 26.66
N ASN A 3 -69.61 -26.28 25.37
CA ASN A 3 -68.49 -26.25 24.50
C ASN A 3 -68.07 -24.78 24.29
N ARG A 4 -66.83 -24.44 24.56
CA ARG A 4 -66.18 -23.20 24.14
C ARG A 4 -65.31 -23.53 22.91
N ILE A 5 -65.70 -23.02 21.79
CA ILE A 5 -64.90 -22.99 20.55
C ILE A 5 -63.92 -21.83 20.71
N ILE A 6 -62.63 -22.10 20.78
CA ILE A 6 -61.55 -21.09 20.69
C ILE A 6 -61.21 -20.90 19.20
N LEU A 7 -61.60 -19.74 18.67
CA LEU A 7 -61.23 -19.29 17.32
C LEU A 7 -59.81 -18.75 17.38
N SER A 8 -58.86 -19.50 16.82
CA SER A 8 -57.45 -19.09 16.72
C SER A 8 -57.34 -18.20 15.45
N ILE A 9 -57.23 -16.89 15.62
CA ILE A 9 -56.94 -15.95 14.55
C ILE A 9 -55.42 -15.98 14.31
N CYS A 10 -55.01 -16.72 13.26
CA CYS A 10 -53.65 -16.61 12.71
C CYS A 10 -53.52 -15.26 11.97
N LEU A 11 -52.93 -14.28 12.64
CA LEU A 11 -52.43 -13.08 11.97
C LEU A 11 -51.21 -13.45 11.10
N SER A 12 -51.42 -13.72 9.83
CA SER A 12 -50.37 -13.81 8.84
C SER A 12 -49.79 -12.41 8.58
N PHE A 13 -48.72 -12.08 9.25
CA PHE A 13 -47.84 -10.98 8.82
C PHE A 13 -47.25 -11.34 7.45
N ILE A 14 -47.88 -10.84 6.39
CA ILE A 14 -47.26 -10.82 5.06
C ILE A 14 -46.14 -9.77 5.12
N TYR A 15 -44.96 -10.22 5.44
CA TYR A 15 -43.76 -9.46 5.14
C TYR A 15 -43.71 -9.34 3.62
N ASN A 16 -44.01 -8.14 3.10
CA ASN A 16 -43.59 -7.78 1.76
C ASN A 16 -42.06 -7.75 1.72
N ILE A 17 -41.46 -8.92 1.53
CA ILE A 17 -40.10 -9.02 1.07
C ILE A 17 -40.13 -8.49 -0.35
N LYS A 18 -39.85 -7.19 -0.53
CA LYS A 18 -39.47 -6.68 -1.86
C LYS A 18 -38.25 -7.55 -2.24
N ALA A 19 -38.44 -8.40 -3.24
CA ALA A 19 -37.33 -9.16 -3.82
C ALA A 19 -36.23 -8.13 -4.14
N GLN A 20 -35.13 -8.18 -3.41
CA GLN A 20 -34.03 -7.28 -3.62
C GLN A 20 -33.53 -7.54 -5.04
N ASN A 21 -33.43 -6.48 -5.85
CA ASN A 21 -33.00 -6.56 -7.24
C ASN A 21 -31.59 -7.21 -7.26
N LYS A 22 -31.34 -8.13 -8.19
CA LYS A 22 -30.04 -8.85 -8.32
C LYS A 22 -28.85 -7.90 -8.38
N ILE A 23 -29.03 -6.75 -9.05
CA ILE A 23 -27.98 -5.71 -9.11
C ILE A 23 -27.69 -5.14 -7.73
N ASP A 24 -28.72 -4.88 -6.90
CA ASP A 24 -28.49 -4.34 -5.54
C ASP A 24 -27.78 -5.36 -4.64
N GLN A 25 -28.12 -6.65 -4.77
CA GLN A 25 -27.40 -7.73 -4.09
C GLN A 25 -25.95 -7.82 -4.57
N ALA A 26 -25.73 -7.72 -5.89
CA ALA A 26 -24.41 -7.74 -6.48
C ALA A 26 -23.52 -6.58 -5.97
N ILE A 27 -24.06 -5.36 -5.88
CA ILE A 27 -23.35 -4.19 -5.34
C ILE A 27 -22.94 -4.44 -3.88
N GLN A 28 -23.86 -4.98 -3.07
CA GLN A 28 -23.54 -5.31 -1.68
C GLN A 28 -22.46 -6.40 -1.57
N VAL A 29 -22.46 -7.40 -2.47
CA VAL A 29 -21.42 -8.42 -2.52
C VAL A 29 -20.09 -7.81 -2.94
N LEU A 30 -20.05 -6.89 -3.90
CA LEU A 30 -18.84 -6.18 -4.31
C LEU A 30 -18.21 -5.43 -3.14
N ASP A 31 -19.00 -4.65 -2.43
CA ASP A 31 -18.52 -3.88 -1.27
C ASP A 31 -17.95 -4.78 -0.16
N GLN A 32 -18.62 -5.89 0.16
CA GLN A 32 -18.26 -6.71 1.32
C GLN A 32 -17.25 -7.82 1.03
N LYS A 33 -17.12 -8.30 -0.22
CA LYS A 33 -16.40 -9.54 -0.54
C LYS A 33 -15.29 -9.39 -1.57
N TYR A 34 -15.17 -8.23 -2.22
CA TYR A 34 -14.21 -8.02 -3.29
C TYR A 34 -13.16 -6.95 -2.97
N SER A 35 -12.97 -6.61 -1.68
CA SER A 35 -11.84 -5.77 -1.26
C SER A 35 -10.53 -6.38 -1.72
N GLN A 36 -9.79 -5.67 -2.55
CA GLN A 36 -8.51 -6.14 -3.11
C GLN A 36 -7.44 -5.10 -2.80
N GLU A 37 -6.44 -5.54 -2.05
CA GLU A 37 -5.28 -4.70 -1.79
C GLU A 37 -4.43 -4.51 -3.06
N LYS A 38 -3.77 -3.38 -3.12
CA LYS A 38 -2.71 -3.05 -4.08
C LYS A 38 -1.56 -2.39 -3.35
N VAL A 39 -0.34 -2.54 -3.87
CA VAL A 39 0.87 -2.05 -3.23
C VAL A 39 1.67 -1.17 -4.18
N TYR A 40 2.21 -0.09 -3.64
CA TYR A 40 3.20 0.77 -4.29
C TYR A 40 4.46 0.83 -3.45
N LEU A 41 5.63 0.70 -4.08
CA LEU A 41 6.93 0.91 -3.46
C LEU A 41 7.58 2.17 -4.04
N LEU A 42 7.90 3.12 -3.18
CA LEU A 42 8.81 4.21 -3.48
C LEU A 42 10.21 3.75 -3.09
N PHE A 43 11.09 3.56 -4.05
CA PHE A 43 12.50 3.26 -3.79
C PHE A 43 13.31 4.54 -3.61
N ASP A 44 14.40 4.46 -2.85
CA ASP A 44 15.36 5.57 -2.69
C ASP A 44 15.96 5.99 -4.03
N LYS A 45 16.19 5.07 -4.97
CA LYS A 45 16.64 5.33 -6.36
C LYS A 45 16.13 4.25 -7.33
N GLU A 46 16.36 4.43 -8.63
CA GLU A 46 15.84 3.54 -9.68
C GLU A 46 16.85 2.50 -10.19
N LYS A 47 18.14 2.69 -9.91
CA LYS A 47 19.25 1.86 -10.38
C LYS A 47 20.21 1.63 -9.23
N TYR A 48 20.79 0.44 -9.16
CA TYR A 48 21.70 0.06 -8.08
C TYR A 48 22.97 -0.55 -8.62
N VAL A 49 24.00 -0.58 -7.75
CA VAL A 49 25.23 -1.34 -7.96
C VAL A 49 25.26 -2.49 -6.96
N SER A 50 25.83 -3.63 -7.37
CA SER A 50 26.00 -4.78 -6.47
C SER A 50 26.71 -4.38 -5.18
N GLY A 51 26.20 -4.84 -4.02
CA GLY A 51 26.71 -4.49 -2.69
C GLY A 51 26.05 -3.25 -2.07
N GLU A 52 25.11 -2.57 -2.73
CA GLU A 52 24.32 -1.48 -2.14
C GLU A 52 23.11 -2.02 -1.37
N ASN A 53 22.56 -1.17 -0.49
CA ASN A 53 21.23 -1.37 0.05
C ASN A 53 20.20 -0.65 -0.85
N MET A 54 19.08 -1.28 -1.01
CA MET A 54 17.89 -0.74 -1.70
C MET A 54 16.84 -0.47 -0.63
N TRP A 55 16.57 0.79 -0.33
CA TRP A 55 15.53 1.19 0.61
C TRP A 55 14.23 1.46 -0.11
N PHE A 56 13.13 1.18 0.56
CA PHE A 56 11.81 1.51 0.04
C PHE A 56 10.81 1.89 1.14
N LYS A 57 9.88 2.75 0.77
CA LYS A 57 8.63 2.98 1.49
C LYS A 57 7.52 2.28 0.75
N ALA A 58 6.72 1.51 1.48
CA ALA A 58 5.55 0.80 0.95
C ALA A 58 4.26 1.52 1.33
N PHE A 59 3.34 1.58 0.38
CA PHE A 59 1.97 2.01 0.59
C PHE A 59 1.04 0.90 0.07
N VAL A 60 0.17 0.41 0.94
CA VAL A 60 -0.80 -0.63 0.65
C VAL A 60 -2.20 -0.03 0.72
N PHE A 61 -2.99 -0.19 -0.33
CA PHE A 61 -4.31 0.40 -0.45
C PHE A 61 -5.38 -0.67 -0.61
N ASP A 62 -6.54 -0.43 -0.01
CA ASP A 62 -7.82 -1.06 -0.34
C ASP A 62 -8.65 -0.03 -1.10
N GLY A 63 -8.84 -0.26 -2.39
CA GLY A 63 -9.38 0.76 -3.29
C GLY A 63 -8.48 2.00 -3.36
N TYR A 64 -8.97 3.12 -2.87
CA TYR A 64 -8.23 4.40 -2.84
C TYR A 64 -7.85 4.87 -1.43
N ASN A 65 -8.11 4.06 -0.41
CA ASN A 65 -7.75 4.33 0.98
C ASN A 65 -6.58 3.43 1.40
N ARG A 66 -5.78 3.87 2.37
CA ARG A 66 -4.75 3.02 2.96
C ARG A 66 -5.37 1.80 3.61
N SER A 67 -4.83 0.62 3.34
CA SER A 67 -5.39 -0.63 3.81
C SER A 67 -5.18 -0.84 5.31
N THR A 68 -6.20 -1.40 5.94
CA THR A 68 -6.13 -1.92 7.32
C THR A 68 -6.31 -3.45 7.38
N ILE A 69 -6.33 -4.11 6.21
CA ILE A 69 -6.58 -5.55 6.10
C ILE A 69 -5.35 -6.35 6.53
N SER A 70 -4.20 -6.06 5.91
CA SER A 70 -2.96 -6.81 6.13
C SER A 70 -2.01 -6.08 7.08
N SER A 71 -1.25 -6.84 7.85
CA SER A 71 -0.23 -6.34 8.79
C SER A 71 1.20 -6.69 8.39
N SER A 72 1.38 -7.49 7.31
CA SER A 72 2.69 -7.94 6.84
C SER A 72 2.86 -7.74 5.35
N LEU A 73 3.99 -7.16 4.96
CA LEU A 73 4.42 -7.00 3.57
C LEU A 73 5.50 -8.02 3.26
N PHE A 74 5.24 -8.87 2.30
CA PHE A 74 6.19 -9.83 1.76
C PHE A 74 6.93 -9.21 0.59
N VAL A 75 8.25 -9.26 0.63
CA VAL A 75 9.12 -8.72 -0.42
C VAL A 75 10.10 -9.80 -0.85
N GLU A 76 10.09 -10.13 -2.14
CA GLU A 76 10.98 -11.11 -2.73
C GLU A 76 11.82 -10.46 -3.83
N LEU A 77 13.08 -10.84 -3.92
CA LEU A 77 13.99 -10.45 -5.00
C LEU A 77 14.25 -11.67 -5.87
N TYR A 78 14.00 -11.55 -7.16
CA TYR A 78 14.25 -12.57 -8.18
C TYR A 78 15.37 -12.12 -9.13
N ASP A 79 16.16 -13.07 -9.65
CA ASP A 79 16.97 -12.84 -10.84
C ASP A 79 16.15 -12.94 -12.14
N SER A 80 16.78 -12.68 -13.30
CA SER A 80 16.15 -12.78 -14.62
C SER A 80 15.67 -14.19 -14.99
N ASN A 81 16.17 -15.24 -14.33
CA ASN A 81 15.75 -16.62 -14.48
C ASN A 81 14.65 -17.03 -13.48
N LYS A 82 14.14 -16.08 -12.72
CA LYS A 82 13.13 -16.29 -11.67
C LYS A 82 13.62 -17.12 -10.48
N ASN A 83 14.94 -17.18 -10.24
CA ASN A 83 15.47 -17.72 -9.00
C ASN A 83 15.32 -16.69 -7.88
N ILE A 84 14.94 -17.16 -6.70
CA ILE A 84 14.80 -16.31 -5.52
C ILE A 84 16.18 -15.98 -4.97
N ILE A 85 16.50 -14.70 -4.90
CA ILE A 85 17.74 -14.17 -4.33
C ILE A 85 17.57 -13.78 -2.86
N ALA A 86 16.40 -13.20 -2.50
CA ALA A 86 16.08 -12.82 -1.14
C ALA A 86 14.59 -12.92 -0.89
N LYS A 87 14.22 -13.21 0.38
CA LYS A 87 12.87 -13.15 0.91
C LYS A 87 12.89 -12.34 2.19
N LYS A 88 12.01 -11.37 2.33
CA LYS A 88 11.89 -10.47 3.47
C LYS A 88 10.43 -10.24 3.82
N VAL A 89 10.17 -10.01 5.11
CA VAL A 89 8.84 -9.65 5.62
C VAL A 89 8.96 -8.42 6.49
N PHE A 90 8.16 -7.40 6.21
CA PHE A 90 8.14 -6.14 6.93
C PHE A 90 6.76 -5.84 7.51
N PRO A 91 6.65 -5.13 8.64
CA PRO A 91 5.36 -4.77 9.20
C PRO A 91 4.67 -3.69 8.37
N ILE A 92 3.34 -3.78 8.29
CA ILE A 92 2.46 -2.75 7.76
C ILE A 92 1.64 -2.17 8.91
N ASN A 93 1.62 -0.86 9.01
CA ASN A 93 0.78 -0.13 9.96
C ASN A 93 -0.04 0.91 9.20
N ASN A 94 -1.36 0.81 9.25
CA ASN A 94 -2.29 1.69 8.52
C ASN A 94 -1.94 1.82 7.03
N GLY A 95 -1.65 0.70 6.36
CA GLY A 95 -1.30 0.68 4.95
C GLY A 95 0.09 1.20 4.61
N GLU A 96 0.93 1.48 5.59
CA GLU A 96 2.30 1.96 5.38
C GLU A 96 3.33 1.02 5.99
N GLY A 97 4.43 0.80 5.27
CA GLY A 97 5.57 0.02 5.74
C GLY A 97 6.88 0.54 5.20
N ASN A 98 7.98 0.14 5.81
CA ASN A 98 9.34 0.46 5.37
C ASN A 98 10.11 -0.83 5.19
N GLY A 99 11.05 -0.85 4.27
CA GLY A 99 11.90 -2.01 4.08
C GLY A 99 13.24 -1.68 3.41
N SER A 100 14.09 -2.67 3.42
CA SER A 100 15.35 -2.63 2.68
C SER A 100 15.77 -4.03 2.20
N LEU A 101 16.42 -4.07 1.05
CA LEU A 101 17.05 -5.25 0.49
C LEU A 101 18.55 -4.98 0.32
N SER A 102 19.41 -5.78 0.97
CA SER A 102 20.85 -5.69 0.78
C SER A 102 21.26 -6.51 -0.45
N LEU A 103 21.78 -5.84 -1.46
CA LEU A 103 22.27 -6.47 -2.68
C LEU A 103 23.65 -7.04 -2.43
N SER A 104 23.83 -8.36 -2.58
CA SER A 104 25.15 -8.99 -2.42
C SER A 104 26.14 -8.43 -3.43
N GLU A 105 27.41 -8.24 -3.02
CA GLU A 105 28.52 -7.88 -3.91
C GLU A 105 28.77 -8.92 -5.03
N LYS A 106 28.29 -10.14 -4.82
CA LYS A 106 28.44 -11.25 -5.77
C LYS A 106 27.34 -11.28 -6.85
N LEU A 107 26.34 -10.40 -6.74
CA LEU A 107 25.29 -10.32 -7.77
C LEU A 107 25.91 -9.92 -9.11
N LYS A 108 25.56 -10.65 -10.15
CA LYS A 108 25.97 -10.33 -11.52
C LYS A 108 25.21 -9.09 -11.99
N GLU A 109 25.75 -8.39 -12.97
CA GLU A 109 25.03 -7.36 -13.68
C GLU A 109 23.86 -7.98 -14.42
N ASP A 110 22.63 -7.57 -14.06
CA ASP A 110 21.38 -8.09 -14.60
C ASP A 110 20.20 -7.20 -14.20
N VAL A 111 19.03 -7.48 -14.73
CA VAL A 111 17.76 -6.95 -14.21
C VAL A 111 17.22 -7.93 -13.17
N TYR A 112 17.09 -7.44 -11.95
CA TYR A 112 16.44 -8.15 -10.87
C TYR A 112 14.99 -7.68 -10.74
N PHE A 113 14.14 -8.48 -10.12
CA PHE A 113 12.71 -8.19 -9.99
C PHE A 113 12.31 -8.20 -8.52
N VAL A 114 11.83 -7.07 -8.03
CA VAL A 114 11.26 -6.97 -6.70
C VAL A 114 9.76 -7.25 -6.81
N ARG A 115 9.31 -8.33 -6.17
CA ARG A 115 7.90 -8.63 -5.96
C ARG A 115 7.52 -8.19 -4.56
N ALA A 116 6.43 -7.41 -4.44
CA ALA A 116 5.84 -7.03 -3.16
C ALA A 116 4.35 -7.38 -3.14
N TYR A 117 3.91 -8.00 -2.05
CA TYR A 117 2.53 -8.44 -1.88
C TYR A 117 2.19 -8.64 -0.40
N THR A 118 0.89 -8.73 -0.10
CA THR A 118 0.35 -9.24 1.16
C THR A 118 -0.24 -10.63 0.94
N THR A 119 -0.40 -11.43 1.97
CA THR A 119 -1.06 -12.74 1.83
C THR A 119 -2.52 -12.58 1.39
N TRP A 120 -3.18 -11.48 1.80
CA TRP A 120 -4.53 -11.17 1.32
C TRP A 120 -4.59 -11.00 -0.21
N MET A 121 -3.60 -10.33 -0.82
CA MET A 121 -3.52 -10.18 -2.28
C MET A 121 -3.43 -11.53 -3.01
N ALA A 122 -2.91 -12.57 -2.36
CA ALA A 122 -2.79 -13.90 -2.96
C ALA A 122 -4.13 -14.65 -3.14
N ASN A 123 -5.23 -14.13 -2.61
CA ASN A 123 -6.58 -14.61 -2.91
C ASN A 123 -7.08 -14.19 -4.29
N PHE A 124 -6.37 -13.28 -4.96
CA PHE A 124 -6.73 -12.66 -6.24
C PHE A 124 -5.63 -12.93 -7.29
N GLY A 125 -5.76 -12.36 -8.48
CA GLY A 125 -4.81 -12.56 -9.56
C GLY A 125 -3.39 -12.06 -9.24
N GLU A 126 -2.37 -12.84 -9.57
CA GLU A 126 -0.96 -12.46 -9.35
C GLU A 126 -0.55 -11.23 -10.18
N GLU A 127 -1.25 -10.94 -11.26
CA GLU A 127 -1.03 -9.79 -12.12
C GLU A 127 -1.28 -8.43 -11.42
N PHE A 128 -2.00 -8.44 -10.29
CA PHE A 128 -2.23 -7.24 -9.47
C PHE A 128 -1.20 -7.06 -8.35
N GLN A 129 -0.28 -8.00 -8.18
CA GLN A 129 0.84 -7.86 -7.27
C GLN A 129 1.91 -6.97 -7.91
N LEU A 130 2.64 -6.21 -7.09
CA LEU A 130 3.75 -5.42 -7.62
C LEU A 130 4.89 -6.35 -8.01
N VAL A 131 5.32 -6.30 -9.27
CA VAL A 131 6.58 -6.89 -9.74
C VAL A 131 7.33 -5.83 -10.55
N GLN A 132 8.38 -5.26 -9.94
CA GLN A 132 9.12 -4.14 -10.50
C GLN A 132 10.53 -4.58 -10.92
N PRO A 133 10.92 -4.35 -12.20
CA PRO A 133 12.28 -4.58 -12.65
C PRO A 133 13.24 -3.52 -12.10
N ILE A 134 14.38 -3.96 -11.57
CA ILE A 134 15.43 -3.13 -11.00
C ILE A 134 16.75 -3.47 -11.67
N PRO A 135 17.34 -2.57 -12.45
CA PRO A 135 18.69 -2.75 -13.01
C PRO A 135 19.73 -2.73 -11.90
N VAL A 136 20.55 -3.77 -11.84
CA VAL A 136 21.72 -3.84 -10.93
C VAL A 136 22.98 -3.95 -11.76
N TYR A 137 23.86 -2.99 -11.61
CA TYR A 137 25.13 -2.92 -12.32
C TYR A 137 26.26 -3.57 -11.50
N ASN A 138 27.14 -4.29 -12.19
CA ASN A 138 28.35 -4.83 -11.57
C ASN A 138 29.50 -4.85 -12.59
N PRO A 139 30.44 -3.91 -12.55
CA PRO A 139 31.56 -3.86 -13.48
C PRO A 139 32.47 -5.11 -13.48
N ALA A 140 32.40 -5.93 -12.43
CA ALA A 140 33.13 -7.19 -12.38
C ALA A 140 32.41 -8.34 -13.12
N SER A 141 31.18 -8.12 -13.59
CA SER A 141 30.44 -9.11 -14.37
C SER A 141 31.04 -9.27 -15.78
N PRO A 142 31.01 -10.50 -16.34
CA PRO A 142 31.47 -10.74 -17.71
C PRO A 142 30.58 -10.10 -18.75
N GLN A 143 29.32 -9.81 -18.40
CA GLN A 143 28.31 -9.17 -19.24
C GLN A 143 27.88 -7.83 -18.66
N ARG A 144 27.34 -6.98 -19.53
CA ARG A 144 26.78 -5.66 -19.17
C ARG A 144 25.32 -5.54 -19.58
N LEU A 145 24.57 -4.75 -18.83
CA LEU A 145 23.21 -4.35 -19.19
C LEU A 145 23.21 -3.26 -20.28
N VAL A 146 22.50 -3.51 -21.34
CA VAL A 146 22.28 -2.56 -22.42
C VAL A 146 20.78 -2.36 -22.63
N ILE A 147 20.36 -1.12 -22.86
CA ILE A 147 18.98 -0.82 -23.22
C ILE A 147 18.79 -1.18 -24.69
N ASN A 148 17.83 -2.04 -24.97
CA ASN A 148 17.41 -2.32 -26.32
C ASN A 148 16.81 -1.06 -26.96
N LYS A 149 17.47 -0.55 -27.97
CA LYS A 149 17.03 0.63 -28.73
C LYS A 149 15.96 0.30 -29.77
N ASP A 150 15.84 -0.98 -30.14
CA ASP A 150 14.84 -1.42 -31.09
C ASP A 150 13.46 -1.36 -30.44
N SER A 151 12.54 -0.65 -31.05
CA SER A 151 11.16 -0.57 -30.65
C SER A 151 10.41 -1.79 -31.19
N LYS A 152 10.11 -2.75 -30.31
CA LYS A 152 9.17 -3.83 -30.62
C LYS A 152 7.85 -3.49 -29.99
N TRP A 153 6.82 -3.38 -30.79
CA TRP A 153 5.50 -3.05 -30.28
C TRP A 153 4.42 -3.91 -30.94
N THR A 154 3.34 -4.08 -30.24
CA THR A 154 2.09 -4.66 -30.70
C THR A 154 0.95 -3.69 -30.44
N ALA A 155 -0.11 -3.79 -31.22
CA ALA A 155 -1.27 -2.92 -31.04
C ALA A 155 -2.57 -3.71 -31.08
N LYS A 156 -3.59 -3.19 -30.37
CA LYS A 156 -4.96 -3.70 -30.40
C LYS A 156 -5.94 -2.54 -30.43
N ALA A 157 -7.07 -2.73 -31.12
CA ALA A 157 -8.14 -1.76 -31.19
C ALA A 157 -9.32 -2.19 -30.30
N TYR A 158 -9.85 -1.25 -29.55
CA TYR A 158 -10.94 -1.46 -28.59
C TYR A 158 -12.08 -0.48 -28.85
N PRO A 159 -13.27 -0.97 -29.16
CA PRO A 159 -14.45 -0.09 -29.31
C PRO A 159 -14.90 0.42 -27.95
N GLU A 160 -15.29 1.68 -27.87
CA GLU A 160 -15.85 2.29 -26.67
C GLU A 160 -17.07 1.49 -26.17
N GLY A 161 -17.13 1.29 -24.87
CA GLY A 161 -18.20 0.48 -24.25
C GLY A 161 -18.12 -1.03 -24.55
N GLY A 162 -17.06 -1.51 -25.21
CA GLY A 162 -16.88 -2.91 -25.59
C GLY A 162 -17.81 -3.39 -26.69
N THR A 163 -18.52 -2.48 -27.40
CA THR A 163 -19.55 -2.80 -28.40
C THR A 163 -19.26 -2.08 -29.73
N PHE A 164 -19.38 -2.81 -30.84
CA PHE A 164 -19.26 -2.26 -32.17
C PHE A 164 -20.49 -2.68 -32.97
N ILE A 165 -21.34 -1.71 -33.36
CA ILE A 165 -22.69 -1.97 -33.83
C ILE A 165 -22.90 -1.23 -35.13
N GLU A 166 -23.56 -1.88 -36.11
CA GLU A 166 -23.84 -1.31 -37.41
C GLU A 166 -24.60 0.02 -37.31
N ASN A 167 -24.17 0.99 -38.08
CA ASN A 167 -24.71 2.34 -38.19
C ASN A 167 -24.68 3.18 -36.91
N LEU A 168 -23.96 2.74 -35.86
CA LEU A 168 -23.73 3.55 -34.67
C LEU A 168 -22.29 4.10 -34.65
N PRO A 169 -22.09 5.43 -34.55
CA PRO A 169 -20.77 6.02 -34.41
C PRO A 169 -20.08 5.46 -33.15
N THR A 170 -18.87 4.95 -33.32
CA THR A 170 -18.10 4.32 -32.24
C THR A 170 -16.71 4.93 -32.21
N LYS A 171 -16.28 5.41 -31.02
CA LYS A 171 -14.90 5.78 -30.74
C LYS A 171 -14.08 4.52 -30.49
N PHE A 172 -12.93 4.40 -31.10
CA PHE A 172 -11.98 3.33 -30.86
C PHE A 172 -10.75 3.87 -30.16
N ALA A 173 -10.27 3.16 -29.18
CA ALA A 173 -8.92 3.32 -28.67
C ALA A 173 -8.00 2.27 -29.30
N VAL A 174 -6.86 2.72 -29.80
CA VAL A 174 -5.77 1.87 -30.28
C VAL A 174 -4.70 1.83 -29.19
N ARG A 175 -4.57 0.69 -28.53
CA ARG A 175 -3.62 0.47 -27.45
C ARG A 175 -2.30 -0.05 -28.01
N LEU A 176 -1.23 0.70 -27.80
CA LEU A 176 0.13 0.29 -28.13
C LEU A 176 0.79 -0.35 -26.88
N GLN A 177 1.37 -1.52 -27.04
CA GLN A 177 2.17 -2.20 -26.03
C GLN A 177 3.58 -2.39 -26.55
N THR A 178 4.56 -1.85 -25.83
CA THR A 178 5.96 -1.81 -26.28
C THR A 178 6.85 -2.66 -25.41
N GLU A 179 7.72 -3.43 -26.04
CA GLU A 179 8.89 -4.05 -25.44
C GLU A 179 10.12 -3.21 -25.87
N GLY A 180 10.95 -2.79 -24.90
CA GLY A 180 12.07 -1.90 -25.18
C GLY A 180 11.70 -0.41 -25.16
N THR A 181 12.27 0.37 -26.07
CA THR A 181 12.02 1.81 -26.18
C THR A 181 10.75 2.05 -27.01
N PRO A 182 9.76 2.80 -26.48
CA PRO A 182 8.57 3.12 -27.25
C PRO A 182 8.91 4.00 -28.46
N PRO A 183 8.17 3.90 -29.58
CA PRO A 183 8.34 4.80 -30.72
C PRO A 183 8.05 6.24 -30.27
N SER A 184 8.82 7.20 -30.81
CA SER A 184 8.65 8.62 -30.49
C SER A 184 7.35 9.18 -31.05
N GLU A 185 6.95 8.68 -32.21
CA GLU A 185 5.70 9.03 -32.89
C GLU A 185 5.13 7.79 -33.57
N TRP A 186 3.82 7.74 -33.68
CA TRP A 186 3.10 6.71 -34.39
C TRP A 186 1.73 7.23 -34.85
N HIS A 187 1.20 6.63 -35.90
CA HIS A 187 -0.07 7.00 -36.48
C HIS A 187 -0.78 5.79 -37.08
N GLY A 188 -2.03 5.95 -37.44
CA GLY A 188 -2.76 4.88 -38.10
C GLY A 188 -3.90 5.39 -38.96
N TYR A 189 -4.45 4.48 -39.75
CA TYR A 189 -5.64 4.72 -40.56
C TYR A 189 -6.45 3.43 -40.73
N VAL A 190 -7.75 3.60 -40.98
CA VAL A 190 -8.70 2.51 -41.20
C VAL A 190 -9.11 2.46 -42.66
N THR A 191 -9.19 1.28 -43.19
CA THR A 191 -9.70 1.01 -44.55
C THR A 191 -10.85 0.00 -44.52
N ASP A 192 -11.71 0.05 -45.57
CA ASP A 192 -12.63 -1.07 -45.86
C ASP A 192 -11.82 -2.17 -46.55
N LYS A 193 -11.99 -3.42 -46.11
CA LYS A 193 -11.27 -4.55 -46.71
C LYS A 193 -11.61 -4.75 -48.18
N ASP A 194 -12.80 -4.34 -48.61
CA ASP A 194 -13.23 -4.37 -50.01
C ASP A 194 -12.59 -3.22 -50.81
N ASN A 195 -12.13 -2.12 -50.16
CA ASN A 195 -11.48 -0.98 -50.80
C ASN A 195 -10.26 -0.49 -49.98
N PRO A 196 -9.14 -1.23 -49.96
CA PRO A 196 -7.98 -0.93 -49.13
C PRO A 196 -7.24 0.37 -49.48
N SER A 197 -7.53 0.95 -50.65
CA SER A 197 -6.91 2.20 -51.06
C SER A 197 -7.52 3.44 -50.42
N GLU A 198 -8.73 3.37 -49.97
CA GLU A 198 -9.47 4.47 -49.33
C GLU A 198 -9.27 4.51 -47.82
N LYS A 199 -8.74 5.60 -47.30
CA LYS A 199 -8.62 5.85 -45.86
C LYS A 199 -9.93 6.42 -45.34
N ILE A 200 -10.70 5.62 -44.57
CA ILE A 200 -11.99 6.02 -44.01
C ILE A 200 -11.80 6.89 -42.77
N ALA A 201 -10.81 6.58 -41.93
CA ALA A 201 -10.44 7.32 -40.73
C ALA A 201 -8.93 7.33 -40.57
N SER A 202 -8.37 8.40 -40.03
CA SER A 202 -6.94 8.52 -39.71
C SER A 202 -6.75 9.16 -38.35
N PHE A 203 -5.68 8.81 -37.65
CA PHE A 203 -5.35 9.37 -36.35
C PHE A 203 -3.83 9.40 -36.13
N LYS A 204 -3.42 10.16 -35.11
CA LYS A 204 -2.06 10.12 -34.54
C LYS A 204 -2.12 9.54 -33.13
N GLY A 205 -1.04 8.93 -32.70
CA GLY A 205 -0.88 8.57 -31.29
C GLY A 205 -1.02 9.81 -30.41
N LEU A 206 -1.79 9.71 -29.34
CA LEU A 206 -1.92 10.78 -28.34
C LEU A 206 -0.72 10.78 -27.39
N ASP A 207 -0.17 9.62 -27.17
CA ASP A 207 1.07 9.35 -26.44
C ASP A 207 1.67 8.00 -26.87
N GLN A 208 2.66 7.49 -26.13
CA GLN A 208 3.27 6.18 -26.38
C GLN A 208 2.37 4.97 -26.05
N ASN A 209 1.21 5.17 -25.43
CA ASN A 209 0.29 4.08 -25.03
C ASN A 209 -0.95 3.99 -25.90
N VAL A 210 -1.47 5.11 -26.39
CA VAL A 210 -2.81 5.14 -26.97
C VAL A 210 -2.99 6.17 -28.07
N GLY A 211 -3.82 5.83 -29.06
CA GLY A 211 -4.39 6.73 -30.05
C GLY A 211 -5.89 6.48 -30.17
N VAL A 212 -6.63 7.40 -30.73
CA VAL A 212 -8.08 7.27 -30.86
C VAL A 212 -8.56 7.66 -32.26
N PHE A 213 -9.61 7.00 -32.74
CA PHE A 213 -10.32 7.36 -33.96
C PHE A 213 -11.82 7.07 -33.84
N ASN A 214 -12.63 7.66 -34.70
CA ASN A 214 -14.05 7.40 -34.79
C ASN A 214 -14.37 6.65 -36.09
N LEU A 215 -15.27 5.66 -35.96
CA LEU A 215 -15.76 4.88 -37.11
C LEU A 215 -17.24 4.60 -36.98
N THR A 216 -18.02 4.81 -38.05
CA THR A 216 -19.40 4.35 -38.13
C THR A 216 -19.44 3.18 -39.11
N PRO A 217 -19.63 1.94 -38.60
CA PRO A 217 -19.60 0.77 -39.47
C PRO A 217 -20.86 0.68 -40.34
N LYS A 218 -20.64 0.38 -41.63
CA LYS A 218 -21.71 0.10 -42.57
C LYS A 218 -22.07 -1.37 -42.51
N LYS A 219 -23.30 -1.70 -42.79
CA LYS A 219 -23.82 -3.05 -42.79
C LYS A 219 -22.99 -3.99 -43.68
N GLY A 220 -22.57 -5.11 -43.12
CA GLY A 220 -21.82 -6.15 -43.83
C GLY A 220 -20.40 -5.81 -44.23
N LYS A 221 -19.84 -4.67 -43.78
CA LYS A 221 -18.49 -4.27 -44.10
C LYS A 221 -17.50 -4.76 -43.02
N ALA A 222 -16.30 -5.14 -43.49
CA ALA A 222 -15.16 -5.49 -42.67
C ALA A 222 -14.05 -4.44 -42.80
N TYR A 223 -13.41 -4.11 -41.69
CA TYR A 223 -12.45 -3.02 -41.63
C TYR A 223 -11.09 -3.52 -41.16
N GLN A 224 -10.05 -2.89 -41.70
CA GLN A 224 -8.67 -3.11 -41.32
C GLN A 224 -8.05 -1.82 -40.81
N LEU A 225 -7.38 -1.88 -39.68
CA LEU A 225 -6.57 -0.83 -39.11
C LEU A 225 -5.10 -1.05 -39.47
N VAL A 226 -4.48 -0.05 -40.06
CA VAL A 226 -3.04 0.00 -40.34
C VAL A 226 -2.39 0.96 -39.37
N ILE A 227 -1.33 0.54 -38.70
CA ILE A 227 -0.55 1.36 -37.75
C ILE A 227 0.89 1.40 -38.25
N GLU A 228 1.51 2.56 -38.17
CA GLU A 228 2.88 2.80 -38.58
C GLU A 228 3.59 3.69 -37.56
N ASP A 229 4.81 3.29 -37.18
CA ASP A 229 5.68 4.11 -36.31
C ASP A 229 6.62 5.01 -37.15
N ASN A 230 7.38 5.88 -36.49
CA ASN A 230 8.34 6.78 -37.08
C ASN A 230 9.54 6.07 -37.78
N ASN A 231 9.73 4.77 -37.54
CA ASN A 231 10.76 3.95 -38.17
C ASN A 231 10.24 3.19 -39.41
N GLY A 232 8.95 3.36 -39.75
CA GLY A 232 8.31 2.70 -40.87
C GLY A 232 7.85 1.27 -40.59
N VAL A 233 7.89 0.83 -39.32
CA VAL A 233 7.34 -0.47 -38.93
C VAL A 233 5.83 -0.41 -38.98
N LYS A 234 5.22 -1.38 -39.71
CA LYS A 234 3.76 -1.42 -39.93
C LYS A 234 3.15 -2.67 -39.33
N GLN A 235 1.95 -2.50 -38.74
CA GLN A 235 1.08 -3.61 -38.35
C GLN A 235 -0.32 -3.40 -38.90
N ASN A 236 -0.90 -4.51 -39.40
CA ASN A 236 -2.28 -4.56 -39.88
C ASN A 236 -3.11 -5.36 -38.88
N ILE A 237 -4.22 -4.79 -38.43
CA ILE A 237 -5.11 -5.35 -37.43
C ILE A 237 -6.52 -5.39 -37.98
N ASP A 238 -7.16 -6.53 -37.95
CA ASP A 238 -8.58 -6.63 -38.26
C ASP A 238 -9.41 -6.04 -37.13
N LEU A 239 -10.30 -5.11 -37.45
CA LEU A 239 -11.26 -4.62 -36.49
C LEU A 239 -12.32 -5.70 -36.22
N PRO A 240 -12.94 -5.71 -35.02
CA PRO A 240 -14.04 -6.62 -34.74
C PRO A 240 -15.15 -6.49 -35.77
N VAL A 241 -15.88 -7.58 -36.02
CA VAL A 241 -17.06 -7.53 -36.89
C VAL A 241 -18.16 -6.75 -36.17
N ALA A 242 -18.79 -5.79 -36.88
CA ALA A 242 -19.90 -5.03 -36.34
C ALA A 242 -21.11 -5.96 -36.15
N LYS A 243 -21.81 -5.83 -34.99
CA LYS A 243 -23.02 -6.57 -34.71
C LYS A 243 -24.23 -5.89 -35.33
N ASP A 244 -25.18 -6.66 -35.81
CA ASP A 244 -26.43 -6.14 -36.40
C ASP A 244 -27.25 -5.31 -35.41
N THR A 245 -27.28 -5.76 -34.14
CA THR A 245 -28.07 -5.10 -33.08
C THR A 245 -27.24 -5.05 -31.76
N GLY A 246 -27.61 -4.10 -30.91
CA GLY A 246 -26.99 -3.96 -29.60
C GLY A 246 -27.20 -2.59 -28.99
N VAL A 247 -26.47 -2.38 -27.88
CA VAL A 247 -26.43 -1.11 -27.16
C VAL A 247 -24.97 -0.62 -27.09
N HIS A 248 -24.78 0.65 -27.39
CA HIS A 248 -23.50 1.33 -27.34
C HIS A 248 -23.54 2.44 -26.29
N ILE A 249 -22.49 2.55 -25.45
CA ILE A 249 -22.31 3.64 -24.50
C ILE A 249 -21.19 4.56 -24.95
N GLN A 250 -21.47 5.86 -24.98
CA GLN A 250 -20.49 6.93 -25.22
C GLN A 250 -20.37 7.79 -23.97
N ILE A 251 -19.17 8.26 -23.67
CA ILE A 251 -18.89 9.14 -22.53
C ILE A 251 -18.22 10.42 -23.02
N ALA A 252 -18.65 11.55 -22.43
CA ALA A 252 -18.02 12.85 -22.60
C ALA A 252 -17.86 13.54 -21.24
N ASN A 253 -16.65 14.00 -20.94
CA ASN A 253 -16.40 14.88 -19.81
C ASN A 253 -16.83 16.30 -20.16
N THR A 254 -17.71 16.88 -19.36
CA THR A 254 -18.25 18.23 -19.55
C THR A 254 -18.07 19.05 -18.27
N ALA A 255 -18.21 20.36 -18.34
CA ALA A 255 -18.18 21.24 -17.18
C ALA A 255 -19.29 20.91 -16.14
N LYS A 256 -20.37 20.22 -16.54
CA LYS A 256 -21.47 19.81 -15.65
C LYS A 256 -21.22 18.43 -15.02
N GLY A 257 -20.20 17.71 -15.45
CA GLY A 257 -19.86 16.36 -15.01
C GLY A 257 -19.70 15.38 -16.18
N ILE A 258 -19.84 14.10 -15.88
CA ILE A 258 -19.68 13.02 -16.86
C ILE A 258 -21.01 12.78 -17.56
N GLN A 259 -21.09 13.16 -18.81
CA GLN A 259 -22.25 12.85 -19.65
C GLN A 259 -22.06 11.47 -20.27
N TYR A 260 -23.03 10.60 -20.12
CA TYR A 260 -23.10 9.37 -20.88
C TYR A 260 -24.31 9.38 -21.82
N THR A 261 -24.13 8.75 -22.98
CA THR A 261 -25.17 8.58 -24.01
C THR A 261 -25.24 7.11 -24.37
N LEU A 262 -26.39 6.51 -24.20
CA LEU A 262 -26.71 5.17 -24.69
C LEU A 262 -27.38 5.28 -26.03
N LYS A 263 -26.93 4.49 -27.01
CA LYS A 263 -27.54 4.36 -28.34
C LYS A 263 -27.84 2.90 -28.62
N SER A 264 -29.03 2.62 -29.15
CA SER A 264 -29.42 1.26 -29.47
C SER A 264 -30.04 1.26 -30.89
N ASN A 265 -29.72 0.25 -31.65
CA ASN A 265 -30.47 -0.06 -32.86
C ASN A 265 -31.46 -1.23 -32.69
N ASN A 266 -31.69 -1.70 -31.44
CA ASN A 266 -32.71 -2.66 -31.10
C ASN A 266 -34.10 -2.12 -31.36
N LEU A 267 -35.04 -2.97 -31.79
CA LEU A 267 -36.43 -2.55 -32.01
C LEU A 267 -37.18 -2.19 -30.71
N SER A 268 -36.81 -2.82 -29.59
CA SER A 268 -37.43 -2.61 -28.26
C SER A 268 -37.02 -1.31 -27.59
N GLY A 269 -36.00 -0.58 -28.11
CA GLY A 269 -35.48 0.63 -27.49
C GLY A 269 -34.70 0.33 -26.17
N LEU A 270 -34.66 1.35 -25.30
CA LEU A 270 -33.83 1.33 -24.04
C LEU A 270 -34.69 1.35 -22.77
N LYS A 271 -36.02 1.16 -22.87
CA LYS A 271 -36.90 1.17 -21.69
C LYS A 271 -36.47 0.08 -20.69
N ASP A 272 -36.50 0.43 -19.40
CA ASP A 272 -36.14 -0.42 -18.26
C ASP A 272 -34.67 -0.85 -18.18
N TYR A 273 -33.81 -0.28 -19.04
CA TYR A 273 -32.36 -0.42 -18.90
C TYR A 273 -31.85 0.30 -17.65
N LYS A 274 -30.79 -0.22 -17.06
CA LYS A 274 -30.17 0.32 -15.84
C LYS A 274 -28.74 0.69 -16.11
N VAL A 275 -28.32 1.83 -15.56
CA VAL A 275 -26.91 2.28 -15.57
C VAL A 275 -26.41 2.31 -14.15
N ILE A 276 -25.36 1.55 -13.89
CA ILE A 276 -24.71 1.45 -12.58
C ILE A 276 -23.30 1.99 -12.69
N GLY A 277 -22.97 2.94 -11.85
CA GLY A 277 -21.59 3.49 -11.72
C GLY A 277 -20.98 3.05 -10.41
N THR A 278 -19.80 2.43 -10.48
CA THR A 278 -19.00 2.07 -9.30
C THR A 278 -17.64 2.73 -9.33
N VAL A 279 -17.16 3.14 -8.15
CA VAL A 279 -15.80 3.62 -7.93
C VAL A 279 -15.19 2.74 -6.86
N SER A 280 -14.10 2.06 -7.16
CA SER A 280 -13.48 1.06 -6.27
C SER A 280 -14.53 0.04 -5.87
N ASN A 281 -15.28 -0.60 -5.96
CA ASN A 281 -16.38 -1.50 -5.55
C ASN A 281 -17.57 -0.80 -4.86
N LEU A 282 -17.52 0.53 -4.64
CA LEU A 282 -18.60 1.27 -4.02
C LEU A 282 -19.58 1.82 -5.08
N LEU A 283 -20.86 1.81 -4.76
CA LEU A 283 -21.87 2.42 -5.63
C LEU A 283 -21.70 3.95 -5.62
N ALA A 284 -21.45 4.51 -6.79
CA ALA A 284 -21.32 5.95 -7.02
C ALA A 284 -22.55 6.54 -7.73
N TYR A 285 -23.17 5.77 -8.64
CA TYR A 285 -24.27 6.23 -9.46
C TYR A 285 -25.24 5.09 -9.83
N LYS A 286 -26.52 5.40 -9.86
CA LYS A 286 -27.56 4.48 -10.32
C LYS A 286 -28.66 5.24 -11.06
N ALA A 287 -29.02 4.78 -12.25
CA ALA A 287 -30.13 5.32 -13.02
C ALA A 287 -30.94 4.21 -13.72
N ASN A 288 -32.24 4.42 -13.81
CA ASN A 288 -33.16 3.59 -14.61
C ASN A 288 -33.67 4.42 -15.79
N ILE A 289 -33.70 3.84 -16.98
CA ILE A 289 -34.21 4.51 -18.18
C ILE A 289 -35.68 4.24 -18.30
N SER A 290 -36.50 5.31 -18.14
CA SER A 290 -37.95 5.22 -18.18
C SER A 290 -38.54 5.44 -19.57
N ILE A 291 -37.73 5.94 -20.51
CA ILE A 291 -38.18 6.36 -21.84
C ILE A 291 -37.89 5.26 -22.85
N ASN A 292 -38.92 4.91 -23.66
CA ASN A 292 -38.75 3.92 -24.74
C ASN A 292 -38.21 4.57 -26.02
N ASN A 293 -36.96 5.05 -26.00
CA ASN A 293 -36.26 5.61 -27.13
C ASN A 293 -35.03 4.76 -27.50
N LYS A 294 -34.52 4.95 -28.71
CA LYS A 294 -33.26 4.35 -29.17
C LYS A 294 -32.04 5.09 -28.67
N GLU A 295 -32.22 6.27 -28.10
CA GLU A 295 -31.16 7.07 -27.49
C GLU A 295 -31.64 7.62 -26.15
N ALA A 296 -30.73 7.56 -25.16
CA ALA A 296 -30.91 8.10 -23.81
C ALA A 296 -29.61 8.73 -23.34
N SER A 297 -29.68 9.98 -22.87
CA SER A 297 -28.50 10.67 -22.33
C SER A 297 -28.80 11.16 -20.91
N SER A 298 -27.77 11.10 -20.06
CA SER A 298 -27.81 11.69 -18.72
C SER A 298 -26.43 12.18 -18.31
N THR A 299 -26.41 13.01 -17.27
CA THR A 299 -25.16 13.54 -16.72
C THR A 299 -25.00 13.13 -15.27
N ILE A 300 -23.90 12.50 -14.94
CA ILE A 300 -23.44 12.29 -13.57
C ILE A 300 -22.85 13.63 -13.12
N PRO A 301 -23.41 14.28 -12.09
CA PRO A 301 -23.01 15.65 -11.73
C PRO A 301 -21.54 15.74 -11.33
N SER A 302 -20.87 16.85 -11.65
CA SER A 302 -19.49 17.12 -11.25
C SER A 302 -19.30 17.06 -9.72
N SER A 303 -20.34 17.32 -8.94
CA SER A 303 -20.31 17.20 -7.48
C SER A 303 -19.97 15.80 -6.94
N ILE A 304 -20.02 14.75 -7.80
CA ILE A 304 -19.55 13.42 -7.41
C ILE A 304 -18.07 13.45 -7.05
N SER A 305 -17.26 14.30 -7.70
CA SER A 305 -15.83 14.46 -7.42
C SER A 305 -15.55 14.96 -5.99
N ASN A 306 -16.51 15.63 -5.35
CA ASN A 306 -16.36 16.07 -3.96
C ASN A 306 -16.38 14.92 -2.94
N LYS A 307 -16.89 13.75 -3.35
CA LYS A 307 -17.00 12.55 -2.49
C LYS A 307 -16.11 11.42 -2.93
N MET A 308 -15.87 11.29 -4.23
CA MET A 308 -15.16 10.17 -4.84
C MET A 308 -14.26 10.70 -5.95
N ASN A 309 -13.03 10.19 -6.03
CA ASN A 309 -12.11 10.47 -7.12
C ASN A 309 -11.55 9.14 -7.65
N GLY A 310 -11.05 9.15 -8.89
CA GLY A 310 -10.48 7.97 -9.51
C GLY A 310 -11.31 7.42 -10.67
N ILE A 311 -11.22 6.12 -10.90
CA ILE A 311 -11.85 5.45 -12.03
C ILE A 311 -13.30 5.09 -11.71
N LEU A 312 -14.22 5.62 -12.52
CA LEU A 312 -15.62 5.25 -12.53
C LEU A 312 -15.85 4.16 -13.57
N GLN A 313 -16.38 3.03 -13.17
CA GLN A 313 -16.90 2.00 -14.06
C GLN A 313 -18.39 2.21 -14.26
N LEU A 314 -18.82 2.46 -15.49
CA LEU A 314 -20.22 2.45 -15.87
C LEU A 314 -20.57 1.10 -16.50
N ALA A 315 -21.55 0.41 -15.93
CA ALA A 315 -22.10 -0.85 -16.41
C ALA A 315 -23.55 -0.63 -16.81
N VAL A 316 -23.92 -1.08 -18.02
CA VAL A 316 -25.28 -0.99 -18.58
C VAL A 316 -25.91 -2.37 -18.58
N PHE A 317 -27.06 -2.48 -17.94
CA PHE A 317 -27.85 -3.70 -17.87
C PHE A 317 -29.15 -3.53 -18.66
N ASP A 318 -29.56 -4.58 -19.37
CA ASP A 318 -30.85 -4.64 -20.05
C ASP A 318 -32.02 -4.82 -19.07
N GLU A 319 -33.25 -4.93 -19.60
CA GLU A 319 -34.46 -5.13 -18.80
C GLU A 319 -34.46 -6.49 -18.04
N LYS A 320 -33.62 -7.46 -18.46
CA LYS A 320 -33.44 -8.76 -17.81
C LYS A 320 -32.24 -8.79 -16.87
N GLU A 321 -31.62 -7.63 -16.65
CA GLU A 321 -30.41 -7.47 -15.84
C GLU A 321 -29.18 -8.19 -16.40
N ASN A 322 -29.07 -8.38 -17.72
CA ASN A 322 -27.86 -8.82 -18.37
C ASN A 322 -26.95 -7.63 -18.66
N LEU A 323 -25.66 -7.79 -18.41
CA LEU A 323 -24.65 -6.78 -18.76
C LEU A 323 -24.51 -6.69 -20.30
N VAL A 324 -24.79 -5.52 -20.88
CA VAL A 324 -24.77 -5.29 -22.33
C VAL A 324 -23.67 -4.35 -22.81
N ALA A 325 -23.20 -3.44 -21.96
CA ALA A 325 -22.05 -2.58 -22.23
C ALA A 325 -21.40 -2.14 -20.92
N GLN A 326 -20.10 -1.82 -20.99
CA GLN A 326 -19.38 -1.25 -19.85
C GLN A 326 -18.28 -0.30 -20.32
N ARG A 327 -18.00 0.74 -19.52
CA ARG A 327 -17.04 1.79 -19.87
C ARG A 327 -16.38 2.32 -18.61
N LEU A 328 -15.06 2.44 -18.66
CA LEU A 328 -14.29 3.10 -17.62
C LEU A 328 -14.04 4.56 -18.02
N CYS A 329 -14.16 5.47 -17.07
CA CYS A 329 -13.75 6.85 -17.23
C CYS A 329 -13.16 7.39 -15.92
N PHE A 330 -12.39 8.47 -15.99
CA PHE A 330 -11.85 9.10 -14.78
C PHE A 330 -12.76 10.22 -14.32
N ILE A 331 -13.07 10.24 -13.00
CA ILE A 331 -13.86 11.32 -12.41
C ILE A 331 -12.98 12.55 -12.32
N ASP A 332 -13.35 13.58 -13.08
CA ASP A 332 -12.73 14.91 -13.10
C ASP A 332 -11.17 14.85 -13.11
N PRO A 333 -10.55 14.38 -14.21
CA PRO A 333 -9.10 14.24 -14.26
C PRO A 333 -8.35 15.58 -14.19
N SER A 334 -9.06 16.69 -14.33
CA SER A 334 -8.51 18.04 -14.21
C SER A 334 -8.43 18.56 -12.77
N GLN A 335 -9.16 17.94 -11.84
CA GLN A 335 -9.23 18.34 -10.43
C GLN A 335 -8.92 17.15 -9.52
N LEU A 336 -7.67 16.75 -9.51
CA LEU A 336 -7.23 15.69 -8.60
C LEU A 336 -7.30 16.18 -7.15
N HIS A 337 -7.89 15.38 -6.28
CA HIS A 337 -7.92 15.66 -4.85
C HIS A 337 -6.57 15.34 -4.19
N VAL A 338 -5.55 16.06 -4.61
CA VAL A 338 -4.17 15.95 -4.11
C VAL A 338 -3.78 17.26 -3.46
N THR A 339 -3.30 17.19 -2.25
CA THR A 339 -2.69 18.35 -1.59
C THR A 339 -1.30 18.59 -2.18
N GLN A 340 -1.05 19.81 -2.67
CA GLN A 340 0.25 20.24 -3.14
C GLN A 340 0.79 21.29 -2.17
N PRO A 341 1.79 20.95 -1.32
CA PRO A 341 2.33 21.90 -0.35
C PRO A 341 3.14 22.98 -1.06
N ALA A 342 3.05 24.20 -0.55
CA ALA A 342 3.90 25.31 -1.00
C ALA A 342 5.29 25.16 -0.36
N VAL A 343 6.08 24.20 -0.84
CA VAL A 343 7.44 23.93 -0.34
C VAL A 343 8.33 25.15 -0.55
N SER A 344 9.06 25.55 0.50
CA SER A 344 10.03 26.63 0.46
C SER A 344 11.46 26.15 0.70
N TYR A 345 12.41 26.90 0.20
CA TYR A 345 13.84 26.61 0.30
C TYR A 345 14.46 27.71 1.16
N SER A 346 14.42 27.54 2.48
CA SER A 346 14.91 28.55 3.43
C SER A 346 16.43 28.68 3.40
N GLN A 347 17.12 27.63 3.01
CA GLN A 347 18.54 27.65 2.69
C GLN A 347 18.80 26.76 1.47
N ALA A 348 19.28 27.34 0.37
CA ALA A 348 19.60 26.68 -0.87
C ALA A 348 21.00 27.10 -1.35
N ASP A 349 22.00 26.34 -0.97
CA ASP A 349 23.40 26.55 -1.34
C ASP A 349 23.88 25.40 -2.23
N LYS A 350 24.36 25.71 -3.42
CA LYS A 350 24.85 24.71 -4.40
C LYS A 350 26.34 24.45 -4.32
N THR A 351 27.01 24.95 -3.30
CA THR A 351 28.45 24.62 -3.12
C THR A 351 28.63 23.20 -2.60
N PRO A 352 29.77 22.55 -2.91
CA PRO A 352 30.06 21.23 -2.38
C PRO A 352 29.93 21.18 -0.86
N ARG A 353 29.26 20.12 -0.35
CA ARG A 353 29.04 19.88 1.09
C ARG A 353 28.33 21.00 1.84
N ALA A 354 27.69 21.93 1.15
CA ALA A 354 26.89 22.95 1.81
C ALA A 354 25.65 22.35 2.48
N TYR A 355 25.26 22.96 3.57
CA TYR A 355 24.04 22.61 4.30
C TYR A 355 22.83 23.26 3.66
N ASN A 356 21.75 22.50 3.49
CA ASN A 356 20.52 22.94 2.88
C ASN A 356 19.31 22.64 3.78
N THR A 357 18.30 23.49 3.68
CA THR A 357 17.04 23.34 4.40
C THR A 357 15.87 23.59 3.46
N ILE A 358 15.00 22.59 3.38
CA ILE A 358 13.71 22.66 2.69
C ILE A 358 12.62 22.61 3.74
N GLU A 359 11.60 23.43 3.60
CA GLU A 359 10.52 23.54 4.56
C GLU A 359 9.18 23.16 3.94
N ILE A 360 8.46 22.26 4.59
CA ILE A 360 7.08 21.91 4.29
C ILE A 360 6.21 22.75 5.24
N PRO A 361 5.39 23.68 4.75
CA PRO A 361 4.50 24.45 5.61
C PRO A 361 3.50 23.53 6.32
N PRO A 362 2.97 23.93 7.50
CA PRO A 362 1.98 23.14 8.21
C PRO A 362 0.81 22.74 7.32
N GLN A 363 0.43 21.46 7.36
CA GLN A 363 -0.71 20.93 6.65
C GLN A 363 -1.67 20.30 7.67
N GLU A 364 -2.93 20.72 7.65
CA GLU A 364 -3.94 20.16 8.55
C GLU A 364 -4.15 18.67 8.31
N ASN A 365 -4.28 17.92 9.40
CA ASN A 365 -4.61 16.48 9.41
C ASN A 365 -3.53 15.53 8.87
N TYR A 366 -2.33 16.01 8.55
CA TYR A 366 -1.19 15.14 8.23
C TYR A 366 -0.36 14.89 9.48
N SER A 367 0.04 13.62 9.70
CA SER A 367 0.88 13.24 10.85
C SER A 367 2.34 13.08 10.49
N ASN A 368 2.62 12.69 9.26
CA ASN A 368 3.98 12.45 8.77
C ASN A 368 4.08 12.56 7.25
N TYR A 369 5.32 12.63 6.78
CA TYR A 369 5.67 12.64 5.37
C TYR A 369 6.78 11.63 5.08
N THR A 370 6.72 11.03 3.89
CA THR A 370 7.86 10.35 3.28
C THR A 370 8.58 11.34 2.38
N VAL A 371 9.88 11.50 2.57
CA VAL A 371 10.68 12.50 1.85
C VAL A 371 11.92 11.86 1.24
N VAL A 372 12.14 12.18 -0.03
CA VAL A 372 13.36 11.81 -0.77
C VAL A 372 13.95 13.04 -1.43
N VAL A 373 15.25 13.25 -1.28
CA VAL A 373 16.01 14.23 -2.06
C VAL A 373 17.09 13.49 -2.85
N ARG A 374 17.04 13.61 -4.18
CA ARG A 374 17.94 12.91 -5.12
C ARG A 374 18.74 13.89 -5.96
N ASP A 375 19.99 13.55 -6.28
CA ASP A 375 20.80 14.27 -7.27
C ASP A 375 20.48 13.82 -8.70
N ASP A 376 19.21 13.91 -9.08
CA ASP A 376 18.72 13.49 -10.42
C ASP A 376 17.49 14.29 -10.88
N ALA A 377 17.62 15.60 -10.96
CA ALA A 377 16.50 16.46 -11.39
C ALA A 377 16.05 16.27 -12.85
N LYS A 378 16.78 15.52 -13.65
CA LYS A 378 16.41 15.20 -15.04
C LYS A 378 15.53 13.96 -15.14
N ASN A 379 15.40 13.20 -14.05
CA ASN A 379 14.62 11.98 -14.05
C ASN A 379 13.14 12.31 -13.87
N THR A 380 12.39 12.26 -14.98
CA THR A 380 10.93 12.27 -14.93
C THR A 380 10.48 10.93 -14.38
N GLU A 381 9.82 10.94 -13.23
CA GLU A 381 9.20 9.72 -12.68
C GLU A 381 8.29 9.06 -13.71
N LYS A 382 8.61 7.84 -14.09
CA LYS A 382 7.76 7.05 -14.99
C LYS A 382 6.54 6.50 -14.25
N ASN A 383 6.69 6.20 -12.97
CA ASN A 383 5.65 5.73 -12.08
C ASN A 383 5.73 6.47 -10.75
N ASN A 384 4.60 6.85 -10.17
CA ASN A 384 4.53 7.55 -8.90
C ASN A 384 3.32 7.09 -8.08
N ILE A 385 3.19 7.61 -6.86
CA ILE A 385 2.10 7.25 -5.95
C ILE A 385 0.71 7.52 -6.56
N LEU A 386 0.54 8.58 -7.34
CA LEU A 386 -0.74 8.93 -7.95
C LEU A 386 -1.13 7.95 -9.05
N SER A 387 -0.17 7.58 -9.91
CA SER A 387 -0.40 6.57 -10.93
C SER A 387 -0.65 5.19 -10.32
N ALA A 388 -0.02 4.85 -9.22
CA ALA A 388 -0.27 3.60 -8.51
C ALA A 388 -1.65 3.61 -7.83
N LEU A 389 -2.02 4.72 -7.20
CA LEU A 389 -3.29 4.85 -6.51
C LEU A 389 -4.48 4.76 -7.46
N TRP A 390 -4.39 5.43 -8.62
CA TRP A 390 -5.55 5.62 -9.51
C TRP A 390 -5.47 4.87 -10.84
N LEU A 391 -4.38 4.17 -11.15
CA LEU A 391 -4.25 3.53 -12.46
C LEU A 391 -3.58 2.15 -12.39
N THR A 392 -2.27 2.08 -12.16
CA THR A 392 -1.50 0.83 -12.34
C THR A 392 -1.84 -0.27 -11.33
N GLY A 393 -2.34 0.09 -10.15
CA GLY A 393 -2.76 -0.90 -9.15
C GLY A 393 -4.11 -1.57 -9.46
N ASP A 394 -4.87 -1.07 -10.43
CA ASP A 394 -6.22 -1.53 -10.75
C ASP A 394 -6.31 -2.31 -12.06
N PHE A 395 -5.26 -2.30 -12.87
CA PHE A 395 -5.20 -2.99 -14.16
C PHE A 395 -4.06 -3.99 -14.22
N SER A 396 -4.30 -5.08 -14.95
CA SER A 396 -3.29 -6.10 -15.23
C SER A 396 -2.40 -5.73 -16.42
N SER A 397 -2.79 -4.76 -17.24
CA SER A 397 -2.04 -4.35 -18.42
C SER A 397 -0.84 -3.48 -18.05
N LYS A 398 0.27 -3.63 -18.80
CA LYS A 398 1.43 -2.74 -18.66
C LYS A 398 1.12 -1.39 -19.28
N ILE A 399 1.28 -0.30 -18.53
CA ILE A 399 1.16 1.08 -18.97
C ILE A 399 2.55 1.72 -18.95
N THR A 400 2.99 2.27 -20.06
CA THR A 400 4.30 2.93 -20.17
C THR A 400 4.21 4.33 -19.58
N ALA A 401 5.09 4.65 -18.61
CA ALA A 401 5.18 5.94 -17.94
C ALA A 401 3.82 6.49 -17.44
N PRO A 402 3.07 5.72 -16.61
CA PRO A 402 1.71 6.10 -16.22
C PRO A 402 1.63 7.39 -15.40
N ALA A 403 2.73 7.85 -14.78
CA ALA A 403 2.77 9.12 -14.05
C ALA A 403 2.43 10.33 -14.94
N GLN A 404 2.62 10.25 -16.26
CA GLN A 404 2.31 11.34 -17.19
C GLN A 404 0.84 11.77 -17.16
N TYR A 405 -0.08 10.85 -16.81
CA TYR A 405 -1.51 11.12 -16.74
C TYR A 405 -1.93 11.94 -15.50
N PHE A 406 -1.00 12.15 -14.56
CA PHE A 406 -1.26 12.84 -13.28
C PHE A 406 -0.37 14.08 -13.10
N THR A 407 0.09 14.67 -14.18
CA THR A 407 0.84 15.94 -14.19
C THR A 407 -0.12 17.11 -14.41
N LYS A 408 0.33 18.35 -14.12
CA LYS A 408 -0.45 19.58 -14.33
C LYS A 408 -0.93 19.74 -15.77
N ASN A 409 -0.14 19.26 -16.74
CA ASN A 409 -0.42 19.35 -18.17
C ASN A 409 -0.77 18.00 -18.79
N ALA A 410 -1.39 17.12 -18.02
CA ALA A 410 -1.75 15.77 -18.48
C ALA A 410 -2.68 15.82 -19.68
N ASN A 411 -2.45 14.92 -20.66
CA ASN A 411 -3.36 14.73 -21.77
C ASN A 411 -4.57 13.91 -21.32
N THR A 412 -5.67 14.60 -21.03
CA THR A 412 -6.92 13.97 -20.56
C THR A 412 -7.59 13.13 -21.64
N GLU A 413 -7.40 13.44 -22.91
CA GLU A 413 -7.89 12.63 -24.04
C GLU A 413 -7.13 11.30 -24.13
N ALA A 414 -5.82 11.32 -23.88
CA ALA A 414 -5.01 10.10 -23.83
C ALA A 414 -5.42 9.22 -22.64
N LEU A 415 -5.67 9.79 -21.45
CA LEU A 415 -6.19 9.03 -20.31
C LEU A 415 -7.55 8.41 -20.62
N ASP A 416 -8.47 9.17 -21.25
CA ASP A 416 -9.78 8.64 -21.65
C ASP A 416 -9.66 7.50 -22.68
N GLY A 417 -8.79 7.68 -23.69
CA GLY A 417 -8.49 6.64 -24.67
C GLY A 417 -7.88 5.39 -24.04
N LEU A 418 -6.96 5.57 -23.08
CA LEU A 418 -6.40 4.46 -22.32
C LEU A 418 -7.51 3.67 -21.60
N LEU A 419 -8.42 4.37 -20.92
CA LEU A 419 -9.53 3.75 -20.19
C LEU A 419 -10.57 3.06 -21.09
N ILE A 420 -10.70 3.46 -22.38
CA ILE A 420 -11.45 2.69 -23.37
C ILE A 420 -10.81 1.31 -23.60
N SER A 421 -9.49 1.25 -23.62
CA SER A 421 -8.74 0.04 -23.92
C SER A 421 -8.63 -0.93 -22.75
N GLU A 422 -8.92 -0.47 -21.55
CA GLU A 422 -8.81 -1.25 -20.32
C GLU A 422 -10.16 -1.89 -19.92
N LYS A 423 -10.07 -3.04 -19.27
CA LYS A 423 -11.21 -3.70 -18.62
C LYS A 423 -10.96 -3.73 -17.13
N TRP A 424 -12.05 -3.60 -16.36
CA TRP A 424 -12.00 -3.82 -14.92
C TRP A 424 -11.90 -5.32 -14.67
N ASN A 425 -10.71 -5.82 -14.41
CA ASN A 425 -10.44 -7.26 -14.29
C ASN A 425 -10.46 -7.77 -12.84
N ARG A 426 -10.66 -6.90 -11.85
CA ARG A 426 -10.70 -7.29 -10.44
C ARG A 426 -11.93 -8.09 -10.07
N PHE A 427 -13.03 -7.94 -10.84
CA PHE A 427 -14.21 -8.77 -10.74
C PHE A 427 -14.95 -8.83 -12.09
N ASP A 428 -15.80 -9.85 -12.24
CA ASP A 428 -16.70 -10.03 -13.37
C ASP A 428 -18.17 -9.83 -12.92
N TRP A 429 -18.87 -8.88 -13.54
CA TRP A 429 -20.27 -8.59 -13.20
C TRP A 429 -21.17 -9.82 -13.28
N ASN A 430 -20.99 -10.69 -14.29
CA ASN A 430 -21.81 -11.90 -14.43
C ASN A 430 -21.56 -12.88 -13.29
N ALA A 431 -20.32 -12.96 -12.81
CA ALA A 431 -19.96 -13.77 -11.64
C ALA A 431 -20.62 -13.24 -10.36
N VAL A 432 -20.54 -11.92 -10.13
CA VAL A 432 -21.11 -11.28 -8.95
C VAL A 432 -22.63 -11.34 -8.97
N MET A 433 -23.26 -11.10 -10.13
CA MET A 433 -24.70 -11.24 -10.34
C MET A 433 -25.22 -12.67 -10.12
N ALA A 434 -24.37 -13.65 -10.36
CA ALA A 434 -24.67 -15.06 -10.05
C ALA A 434 -24.36 -15.45 -8.60
N GLY A 435 -23.99 -14.49 -7.73
CA GLY A 435 -23.66 -14.71 -6.32
C GLY A 435 -22.32 -15.42 -6.08
N ARG A 436 -21.46 -15.52 -7.10
CA ARG A 436 -20.12 -16.07 -6.95
C ARG A 436 -19.22 -15.07 -6.25
N THR A 437 -18.52 -15.50 -5.21
CA THR A 437 -17.54 -14.71 -4.47
C THR A 437 -16.14 -15.29 -4.67
N PRO A 438 -15.08 -14.49 -4.45
CA PRO A 438 -13.71 -15.01 -4.43
C PRO A 438 -13.57 -16.16 -3.41
N ASP A 439 -12.77 -17.15 -3.76
CA ASP A 439 -12.38 -18.21 -2.82
C ASP A 439 -11.26 -17.70 -1.92
N ILE A 440 -11.61 -17.32 -0.70
CA ILE A 440 -10.68 -16.74 0.28
C ILE A 440 -9.93 -17.85 0.99
N LYS A 441 -8.74 -18.12 0.50
CA LYS A 441 -7.79 -19.07 1.07
C LYS A 441 -6.96 -18.45 2.20
N TYR A 442 -6.52 -17.22 2.01
CA TYR A 442 -5.70 -16.47 2.96
C TYR A 442 -6.58 -15.46 3.68
N LYS A 443 -6.69 -15.59 4.99
CA LYS A 443 -7.45 -14.64 5.83
C LYS A 443 -6.57 -13.44 6.20
N PRO A 444 -7.16 -12.29 6.56
CA PRO A 444 -6.39 -11.21 7.17
C PRO A 444 -5.63 -11.73 8.37
N GLU A 445 -4.33 -11.52 8.37
CA GLU A 445 -3.45 -12.03 9.42
C GLU A 445 -3.24 -10.99 10.53
N PRO A 446 -3.08 -11.40 11.79
CA PRO A 446 -2.47 -10.55 12.80
C PRO A 446 -1.00 -10.32 12.44
N TYR A 447 -0.33 -9.40 13.17
CA TYR A 447 1.14 -9.31 13.10
C TYR A 447 1.77 -10.71 13.26
N PHE A 448 3.05 -10.83 13.07
CA PHE A 448 3.76 -12.12 13.08
C PHE A 448 3.20 -13.08 14.14
N SER A 449 2.91 -14.31 13.76
CA SER A 449 2.36 -15.34 14.63
C SER A 449 3.25 -16.58 14.60
N TYR A 450 3.35 -17.24 15.75
CA TYR A 450 4.13 -18.47 15.89
C TYR A 450 3.27 -19.57 16.50
N ARG A 451 3.41 -20.77 15.94
CA ARG A 451 2.97 -21.98 16.58
C ARG A 451 4.11 -22.50 17.47
N GLY A 452 3.92 -22.43 18.78
CA GLY A 452 4.82 -23.01 19.75
C GLY A 452 4.50 -24.48 20.01
N LYS A 453 5.52 -25.29 20.29
CA LYS A 453 5.35 -26.68 20.74
C LYS A 453 6.16 -26.90 22.00
N LEU A 454 5.49 -27.40 23.05
CA LEU A 454 6.11 -27.72 24.33
C LEU A 454 6.34 -29.22 24.43
N THR A 455 7.56 -29.63 24.80
CA THR A 455 7.96 -31.04 24.88
C THR A 455 8.82 -31.32 26.11
N VAL A 456 8.72 -32.54 26.65
CA VAL A 456 9.69 -33.11 27.63
C VAL A 456 10.21 -34.43 27.08
N ASN A 457 11.54 -34.60 27.02
CA ASN A 457 12.18 -35.76 26.41
C ASN A 457 11.65 -36.04 24.97
N SER A 458 11.44 -34.99 24.17
CA SER A 458 10.87 -35.05 22.81
C SER A 458 9.41 -35.52 22.72
N ARG A 459 8.73 -35.75 23.83
CA ARG A 459 7.28 -36.05 23.86
C ARG A 459 6.49 -34.79 24.09
N PRO A 460 5.39 -34.57 23.30
CA PRO A 460 4.52 -33.43 23.51
C PRO A 460 3.95 -33.38 24.94
N LEU A 461 3.77 -32.18 25.45
CA LEU A 461 3.05 -31.93 26.72
C LEU A 461 1.66 -31.40 26.38
N PRO A 462 0.62 -32.24 26.40
CA PRO A 462 -0.74 -31.82 26.13
C PRO A 462 -1.36 -31.11 27.35
N ASN A 463 -2.33 -30.24 27.07
CA ASN A 463 -3.16 -29.55 28.07
C ASN A 463 -2.36 -28.95 29.24
N THR A 464 -1.18 -28.40 28.94
CA THR A 464 -0.22 -27.93 29.93
C THR A 464 -0.11 -26.40 29.88
N SER A 465 -0.20 -25.75 31.02
CA SER A 465 0.01 -24.31 31.16
C SER A 465 1.50 -24.00 31.34
N ALA A 466 2.00 -23.02 30.63
CA ALA A 466 3.38 -22.54 30.71
C ALA A 466 3.44 -21.01 30.69
N ASN A 467 4.37 -20.43 31.43
CA ASN A 467 4.68 -19.02 31.41
C ASN A 467 5.86 -18.76 30.49
N LEU A 468 5.71 -17.78 29.61
CA LEU A 468 6.72 -17.31 28.69
C LEU A 468 7.13 -15.90 29.10
N ILE A 469 8.40 -15.69 29.35
CA ILE A 469 8.98 -14.38 29.66
C ILE A 469 9.71 -13.91 28.42
N PHE A 470 9.23 -12.86 27.80
CA PHE A 470 9.84 -12.21 26.63
C PHE A 470 10.71 -11.05 27.11
N LYS A 471 11.99 -11.10 26.80
CA LYS A 471 12.94 -10.03 27.11
C LYS A 471 13.36 -9.33 25.83
N THR A 472 13.01 -8.04 25.70
CA THR A 472 13.55 -7.11 24.72
C THR A 472 14.51 -6.14 25.43
N PRO A 473 15.34 -5.36 24.71
CA PRO A 473 16.23 -4.37 25.33
C PRO A 473 15.45 -3.38 26.25
N ASP A 474 14.22 -3.07 25.89
CA ASP A 474 13.42 -2.02 26.51
C ASP A 474 12.28 -2.54 27.39
N ASN A 475 11.95 -3.86 27.33
CA ASN A 475 10.77 -4.36 28.03
C ASN A 475 10.88 -5.84 28.43
N THR A 476 10.11 -6.24 29.44
CA THR A 476 9.89 -7.64 29.84
C THR A 476 8.40 -7.91 29.91
N VAL A 477 7.93 -8.87 29.14
CA VAL A 477 6.51 -9.26 29.08
C VAL A 477 6.37 -10.71 29.51
N ILE A 478 5.39 -11.00 30.34
CA ILE A 478 5.02 -12.35 30.76
C ILE A 478 3.72 -12.71 30.05
N ASN A 479 3.71 -13.85 29.36
CA ASN A 479 2.52 -14.40 28.72
C ASN A 479 2.31 -15.83 29.20
N GLU A 480 1.10 -16.15 29.63
CA GLU A 480 0.71 -17.53 29.96
C GLU A 480 0.09 -18.18 28.71
N VAL A 481 0.56 -19.37 28.36
CA VAL A 481 0.05 -20.15 27.22
C VAL A 481 -0.42 -21.51 27.73
N GLN A 482 -1.43 -22.05 27.04
CA GLN A 482 -1.89 -23.41 27.29
C GLN A 482 -1.77 -24.23 26.02
N THR A 483 -1.17 -25.41 26.12
CA THR A 483 -1.03 -26.31 25.00
C THR A 483 -2.31 -27.09 24.74
N ASP A 484 -2.54 -27.42 23.47
CA ASP A 484 -3.59 -28.35 23.02
C ASP A 484 -3.21 -29.84 23.27
N ASP A 485 -4.04 -30.78 22.77
CA ASP A 485 -3.79 -32.22 22.87
C ASP A 485 -2.50 -32.67 22.15
N GLY A 486 -1.99 -31.88 21.19
CA GLY A 486 -0.73 -32.12 20.49
C GLY A 486 0.49 -31.46 21.13
N GLY A 487 0.31 -30.73 22.24
CA GLY A 487 1.35 -29.96 22.90
C GLY A 487 1.66 -28.61 22.20
N TYR A 488 0.74 -28.12 21.33
CA TYR A 488 0.91 -26.87 20.59
C TYR A 488 0.16 -25.71 21.27
N PHE A 489 0.65 -24.49 21.07
CA PHE A 489 -0.01 -23.23 21.43
C PHE A 489 0.27 -22.18 20.37
N MET A 490 -0.49 -21.07 20.38
CA MET A 490 -0.31 -19.97 19.45
C MET A 490 0.19 -18.72 20.18
N LEU A 491 1.17 -18.06 19.57
CA LEU A 491 1.61 -16.71 19.89
C LEU A 491 1.25 -15.81 18.73
N ASN A 492 0.45 -14.79 18.97
CA ASN A 492 0.01 -13.85 17.96
C ASN A 492 0.52 -12.44 18.25
N ASN A 493 0.47 -11.57 17.24
CA ASN A 493 0.76 -10.13 17.36
C ASN A 493 2.21 -9.82 17.74
N ILE A 494 3.17 -10.59 17.25
CA ILE A 494 4.59 -10.29 17.40
C ILE A 494 4.97 -9.20 16.41
N ASN A 495 5.16 -7.98 16.90
CA ASN A 495 5.57 -6.83 16.08
C ASN A 495 6.94 -6.32 16.56
N THR A 496 7.99 -6.95 16.11
CA THR A 496 9.37 -6.60 16.39
C THR A 496 10.27 -6.97 15.22
N ASP A 497 11.31 -6.21 15.02
CA ASP A 497 12.41 -6.48 14.08
C ASP A 497 13.70 -6.94 14.79
N GLU A 498 13.66 -7.07 16.11
CA GLU A 498 14.76 -7.60 16.90
C GLU A 498 14.44 -9.02 17.38
N PRO A 499 15.45 -9.92 17.47
CA PRO A 499 15.29 -11.23 18.05
C PRO A 499 14.88 -11.14 19.53
N ILE A 500 13.84 -11.86 19.90
CA ILE A 500 13.34 -11.89 21.28
C ILE A 500 13.80 -13.16 21.96
N LYS A 501 14.48 -13.00 23.10
CA LYS A 501 14.80 -14.11 23.99
C LYS A 501 13.60 -14.44 24.86
N VAL A 502 13.13 -15.70 24.77
CA VAL A 502 12.00 -16.21 25.53
C VAL A 502 12.55 -17.16 26.59
N THR A 503 12.34 -16.83 27.85
CA THR A 503 12.55 -17.73 28.98
C THR A 503 11.21 -18.39 29.31
N TYR A 504 11.18 -19.69 29.56
CA TYR A 504 9.93 -20.42 29.78
C TYR A 504 9.99 -21.39 30.92
N PHE A 505 8.83 -21.58 31.60
CA PHE A 505 8.64 -22.54 32.67
C PHE A 505 7.18 -22.99 32.77
N LEU A 506 6.98 -24.20 33.29
CA LEU A 506 5.63 -24.72 33.47
C LEU A 506 4.92 -23.97 34.62
N ASN A 507 3.66 -23.65 34.40
CA ASN A 507 2.82 -23.09 35.46
C ASN A 507 2.27 -24.24 36.34
N THR A 508 3.01 -24.60 37.38
CA THR A 508 2.63 -25.64 38.31
C THR A 508 2.00 -25.01 39.56
N LEU A 509 0.98 -25.67 40.13
CA LEU A 509 0.35 -25.24 41.38
C LEU A 509 1.36 -25.16 42.54
N ASN A 510 2.47 -25.87 42.44
CA ASN A 510 3.54 -25.85 43.38
C ASN A 510 4.66 -24.91 42.95
N LYS A 511 4.66 -23.67 43.41
CA LYS A 511 5.63 -22.61 43.05
C LYS A 511 7.10 -22.95 43.33
N ALA A 512 7.40 -24.05 44.00
CA ALA A 512 8.74 -24.54 44.31
C ALA A 512 9.22 -25.65 43.36
N ALA A 513 8.38 -26.10 42.42
CA ALA A 513 8.77 -27.15 41.50
C ALA A 513 9.64 -26.59 40.37
N SER A 514 10.85 -27.11 40.23
CA SER A 514 11.72 -26.84 39.08
C SER A 514 11.12 -27.44 37.78
N ASN A 515 11.43 -26.84 36.65
CA ASN A 515 11.08 -27.42 35.36
C ASN A 515 11.57 -28.87 35.23
N PRO A 516 10.79 -29.77 34.57
CA PRO A 516 11.27 -31.09 34.28
C PRO A 516 12.59 -31.03 33.49
N PRO A 517 13.55 -31.89 33.74
CA PRO A 517 14.73 -31.98 32.94
C PRO A 517 14.35 -32.24 31.47
N ASN A 518 15.06 -31.60 30.53
CA ASN A 518 14.77 -31.66 29.09
C ASN A 518 13.43 -31.08 28.65
N LEU A 519 12.85 -30.14 29.43
CA LEU A 519 11.77 -29.29 28.94
C LEU A 519 12.28 -28.45 27.76
N ARG A 520 11.60 -28.50 26.61
CA ARG A 520 11.96 -27.72 25.41
C ARG A 520 10.74 -27.08 24.82
N ILE A 521 10.96 -25.91 24.25
CA ILE A 521 9.99 -25.18 23.44
C ILE A 521 10.59 -24.98 22.04
N SER A 522 9.79 -25.17 21.01
CA SER A 522 10.13 -24.80 19.64
C SER A 522 9.07 -23.85 19.10
N PHE A 523 9.47 -22.94 18.24
CA PHE A 523 8.61 -21.97 17.58
C PHE A 523 8.71 -22.12 16.07
N GLU A 524 7.57 -22.22 15.40
CA GLU A 524 7.43 -22.24 13.94
C GLU A 524 6.60 -21.03 13.52
N PRO A 525 7.10 -20.16 12.64
CA PRO A 525 6.29 -19.07 12.11
C PRO A 525 5.08 -19.63 11.35
N THR A 526 3.92 -19.02 11.53
CA THR A 526 2.69 -19.46 10.85
C THR A 526 2.47 -18.77 9.52
N VAL A 527 3.34 -17.82 9.17
CA VAL A 527 3.25 -17.02 7.96
C VAL A 527 4.18 -17.58 6.92
N ASP A 528 3.61 -18.02 5.80
CA ASP A 528 4.33 -18.61 4.69
C ASP A 528 4.36 -17.68 3.46
N PHE A 529 5.48 -17.67 2.75
CA PHE A 529 5.60 -17.02 1.45
C PHE A 529 4.75 -17.73 0.40
N VAL A 530 3.98 -16.94 -0.36
CA VAL A 530 3.16 -17.46 -1.45
C VAL A 530 3.98 -17.54 -2.72
N THR A 531 4.08 -18.72 -3.31
CA THR A 531 4.84 -18.97 -4.55
C THR A 531 4.29 -18.13 -5.70
N TYR A 532 5.16 -17.38 -6.39
CA TYR A 532 4.85 -16.63 -7.60
C TYR A 532 4.90 -17.55 -8.84
N ARG A 533 3.79 -17.68 -9.57
CA ARG A 533 3.64 -18.59 -10.72
C ARG A 533 3.73 -17.89 -12.06
N SER A 534 3.30 -16.65 -12.15
CA SER A 534 3.29 -15.85 -13.37
C SER A 534 4.70 -15.56 -13.90
N SER A 535 4.82 -15.24 -15.17
CA SER A 535 6.09 -14.84 -15.79
C SER A 535 6.56 -13.49 -15.26
N LEU A 536 7.87 -13.29 -15.21
CA LEU A 536 8.44 -11.98 -14.92
C LEU A 536 8.09 -10.98 -16.04
N PRO A 537 7.89 -9.70 -15.72
CA PRO A 537 7.61 -8.67 -16.71
C PRO A 537 8.75 -8.51 -17.72
N ALA A 538 8.42 -8.27 -18.98
CA ALA A 538 9.41 -7.90 -20.00
C ALA A 538 10.09 -6.57 -19.63
N THR A 539 11.39 -6.48 -19.93
CA THR A 539 12.21 -5.28 -19.68
C THR A 539 12.84 -4.76 -20.96
N PRO A 540 13.22 -3.46 -21.00
CA PRO A 540 13.94 -2.92 -22.14
C PRO A 540 15.43 -3.30 -22.16
N TYR A 541 15.90 -4.10 -21.22
CA TYR A 541 17.30 -4.44 -21.07
C TYR A 541 17.61 -5.83 -21.65
N HIS A 542 18.86 -5.97 -22.16
CA HIS A 542 19.47 -7.25 -22.49
C HIS A 542 20.92 -7.26 -22.04
N LEU A 543 21.52 -8.44 -22.00
CA LEU A 543 22.93 -8.60 -21.63
C LEU A 543 23.80 -8.71 -22.88
N GLU A 544 24.93 -7.97 -22.89
CA GLU A 544 25.98 -8.08 -23.89
C GLU A 544 27.30 -8.47 -23.21
N ASP A 545 28.13 -9.25 -23.90
CA ASP A 545 29.45 -9.59 -23.39
C ASP A 545 30.36 -8.35 -23.34
N ARG A 546 31.08 -8.18 -22.22
CA ARG A 546 32.03 -7.09 -22.07
C ARG A 546 33.24 -7.32 -22.96
N GLN A 547 33.63 -6.30 -23.71
CA GLN A 547 34.89 -6.30 -24.46
C GLN A 547 35.99 -5.77 -23.56
N ALA A 548 36.94 -6.63 -23.20
CA ALA A 548 37.92 -6.49 -22.11
C ALA A 548 38.84 -5.24 -22.10
N ALA A 549 38.82 -4.39 -23.13
CA ALA A 549 39.82 -3.30 -23.27
C ALA A 549 39.23 -1.87 -23.25
N THR A 550 37.91 -1.68 -23.39
CA THR A 550 37.33 -0.35 -23.64
C THR A 550 36.08 0.01 -22.81
N ASP A 551 35.64 -0.87 -21.93
CA ASP A 551 34.36 -0.70 -21.21
C ASP A 551 34.55 0.13 -19.91
N THR A 552 34.64 1.44 -20.05
CA THR A 552 34.48 2.36 -18.92
C THR A 552 33.00 2.40 -18.49
N PRO A 553 32.69 2.21 -17.20
CA PRO A 553 31.33 2.36 -16.70
C PRO A 553 30.77 3.74 -17.04
N ALA A 554 29.49 3.83 -17.36
CA ALA A 554 28.81 5.12 -17.48
C ALA A 554 29.12 5.99 -16.25
N PRO A 555 29.25 7.32 -16.38
CA PRO A 555 29.66 8.21 -15.27
C PRO A 555 28.79 8.05 -14.01
N GLU A 556 27.50 7.80 -14.16
CA GLU A 556 26.57 7.55 -13.08
C GLU A 556 26.87 6.25 -12.33
N ILE A 557 27.25 5.19 -13.03
CA ILE A 557 27.64 3.91 -12.43
C ILE A 557 28.99 4.05 -11.70
N ALA A 558 29.94 4.77 -12.30
CA ALA A 558 31.23 5.05 -11.68
C ALA A 558 31.06 5.84 -10.37
N ARG A 559 30.12 6.80 -10.33
CA ARG A 559 29.75 7.55 -9.12
C ARG A 559 29.12 6.63 -8.06
N ALA A 560 28.18 5.76 -8.44
CA ALA A 560 27.55 4.82 -7.52
C ALA A 560 28.56 3.85 -6.89
N ILE A 561 29.56 3.37 -7.67
CA ILE A 561 30.68 2.53 -7.16
C ILE A 561 31.54 3.30 -6.16
N ALA A 562 31.88 4.57 -6.46
CA ALA A 562 32.63 5.43 -5.55
C ALA A 562 31.83 5.69 -4.25
N ASN A 563 30.52 5.94 -4.40
CA ASN A 563 29.61 6.16 -3.27
C ASN A 563 29.54 4.93 -2.33
N LYS A 564 29.51 3.73 -2.85
CA LYS A 564 29.52 2.49 -2.05
C LYS A 564 30.70 2.42 -1.07
N LYS A 565 31.89 2.85 -1.50
CA LYS A 565 33.07 2.91 -0.61
C LYS A 565 32.88 3.96 0.48
N ASN A 566 32.32 5.11 0.14
CA ASN A 566 32.07 6.18 1.08
C ASN A 566 30.95 5.84 2.07
N GLN A 567 29.91 5.14 1.64
CA GLN A 567 28.83 4.68 2.52
C GLN A 567 29.34 3.79 3.65
N LYS A 568 30.33 2.93 3.37
CA LYS A 568 30.97 2.15 4.41
C LYS A 568 31.67 3.05 5.44
N LEU A 569 32.41 4.06 5.00
CA LEU A 569 33.07 5.02 5.90
C LEU A 569 32.05 5.82 6.73
N ILE A 570 30.94 6.22 6.12
CA ILE A 570 29.85 6.91 6.82
C ILE A 570 29.24 6.00 7.89
N HIS A 571 28.97 4.76 7.54
CA HIS A 571 28.42 3.77 8.47
C HIS A 571 29.35 3.52 9.66
N ASP A 572 30.62 3.30 9.41
CA ASP A 572 31.65 3.06 10.45
C ASP A 572 31.76 4.28 11.39
N ASN A 573 31.69 5.50 10.84
CA ASN A 573 31.71 6.73 11.63
C ASN A 573 30.45 6.90 12.49
N GLU A 574 29.24 6.54 11.96
CA GLU A 574 28.00 6.60 12.73
C GLU A 574 27.97 5.62 13.89
N ILE A 575 28.50 4.41 13.69
CA ILE A 575 28.64 3.42 14.78
C ILE A 575 29.51 3.98 15.91
N LEU A 576 30.66 4.57 15.56
CA LEU A 576 31.55 5.18 16.55
C LEU A 576 30.86 6.32 17.31
N ILE A 577 30.11 7.18 16.61
CA ILE A 577 29.37 8.28 17.23
C ILE A 577 28.27 7.75 18.15
N LYS A 578 27.53 6.72 17.72
CA LYS A 578 26.48 6.09 18.54
C LYS A 578 27.05 5.42 19.79
N GLU A 579 28.18 4.77 19.72
CA GLU A 579 28.87 4.19 20.90
C GLU A 579 29.28 5.25 21.92
N VAL A 580 29.76 6.41 21.45
CA VAL A 580 30.10 7.54 22.32
C VAL A 580 28.84 8.15 22.94
N GLN A 581 27.77 8.30 22.15
CA GLN A 581 26.49 8.84 22.63
C GLN A 581 25.77 7.90 23.59
N LEU A 582 25.84 6.58 23.40
CA LEU A 582 25.25 5.60 24.32
C LEU A 582 25.87 5.70 25.73
N LYS A 583 27.17 6.04 25.85
CA LYS A 583 27.84 6.31 27.13
C LYS A 583 27.37 7.63 27.79
N ALA A 584 26.80 8.55 26.99
CA ALA A 584 26.36 9.88 27.45
C ALA A 584 24.82 10.04 27.52
N LYS A 585 24.03 9.03 27.10
CA LYS A 585 22.59 9.13 26.94
C LYS A 585 21.89 9.43 28.26
N LYS A 586 21.12 10.52 28.31
CA LYS A 586 20.10 10.78 29.32
C LYS A 586 19.15 9.60 29.40
N ARG A 587 18.77 9.20 30.62
CA ARG A 587 17.74 8.18 30.85
C ARG A 587 16.48 8.58 30.13
N ASP A 588 15.87 7.63 29.41
CA ASP A 588 14.56 7.79 28.79
C ASP A 588 13.48 7.94 29.87
N GLU A 589 13.00 9.16 30.07
CA GLU A 589 12.06 9.52 31.13
C GLU A 589 10.74 8.78 31.03
N LYS A 590 10.26 8.54 29.81
CA LYS A 590 9.05 7.75 29.56
C LYS A 590 9.19 6.29 29.99
N ARG A 591 10.36 5.68 29.71
CA ARG A 591 10.65 4.31 30.14
C ARG A 591 10.75 4.26 31.67
N ILE A 592 11.40 5.21 32.26
CA ILE A 592 11.49 5.31 33.73
C ILE A 592 10.10 5.41 34.35
N LEU A 593 9.22 6.25 33.76
CA LEU A 593 7.86 6.41 34.25
C LEU A 593 7.05 5.11 34.09
N ASN A 594 7.19 4.45 32.94
CA ASN A 594 6.54 3.16 32.70
C ASN A 594 7.05 2.06 33.64
N ASP A 595 8.35 1.98 33.88
CA ASP A 595 8.95 1.04 34.81
C ASP A 595 8.54 1.30 36.27
N LYS A 596 8.34 2.57 36.62
CA LYS A 596 7.92 2.99 37.97
C LYS A 596 6.45 2.70 38.26
N LEU A 597 5.56 2.90 37.28
CA LEU A 597 4.12 2.89 37.48
C LEU A 597 3.45 1.56 37.12
N SER A 598 4.03 0.80 36.15
CA SER A 598 3.42 -0.38 35.58
C SER A 598 4.09 -1.66 36.05
N SER A 599 3.29 -2.61 36.55
CA SER A 599 3.76 -3.97 36.93
C SER A 599 4.03 -4.81 35.65
N GLY A 600 4.74 -5.94 35.81
CA GLY A 600 5.02 -6.87 34.71
C GLY A 600 3.77 -7.43 34.05
N MET A 601 2.66 -7.51 34.76
CA MET A 601 1.38 -8.01 34.24
C MET A 601 0.79 -7.05 33.19
N PHE A 602 1.02 -5.76 33.34
CA PHE A 602 0.52 -4.70 32.44
C PHE A 602 1.53 -4.30 31.37
N ARG A 603 2.60 -5.08 31.15
CA ARG A 603 3.57 -4.88 30.07
C ARG A 603 3.29 -5.81 28.90
N SER A 604 3.26 -5.27 27.71
CA SER A 604 2.97 -6.00 26.49
C SER A 604 3.89 -5.53 25.36
N MET A 605 4.29 -6.44 24.48
CA MET A 605 5.02 -6.07 23.26
C MET A 605 4.18 -5.20 22.31
N ASN A 606 2.86 -5.24 22.42
CA ASN A 606 1.91 -4.43 21.65
C ASN A 606 1.27 -3.34 22.52
N GLU A 607 2.07 -2.66 23.34
CA GLU A 607 1.61 -1.53 24.11
C GLU A 607 2.02 -0.20 23.49
N GLN A 608 1.14 0.78 23.63
CA GLN A 608 1.43 2.16 23.34
C GLN A 608 1.31 2.97 24.63
N VAL A 609 2.44 3.57 25.04
CA VAL A 609 2.55 4.32 26.28
C VAL A 609 2.53 5.80 25.98
N PHE A 610 1.65 6.53 26.69
CA PHE A 610 1.58 8.00 26.65
C PHE A 610 2.01 8.54 28.01
N ASP A 611 3.15 9.22 28.04
CA ASP A 611 3.67 9.89 29.22
C ASP A 611 3.07 11.31 29.26
N LEU A 612 2.20 11.56 30.25
CA LEU A 612 1.54 12.86 30.44
C LEU A 612 2.32 13.79 31.38
N VAL A 613 3.45 13.31 31.91
CA VAL A 613 4.36 14.10 32.74
C VAL A 613 5.40 14.81 31.91
N ASN A 614 6.07 14.07 31.00
CA ASN A 614 7.25 14.57 30.28
C ASN A 614 6.98 14.89 28.81
N GLU A 615 6.05 14.15 28.12
CA GLU A 615 5.84 14.24 26.67
C GLU A 615 4.50 14.84 26.25
N ASN A 616 3.37 14.30 26.74
CA ASN A 616 2.01 14.60 26.24
C ASN A 616 1.27 15.57 27.18
N GLN A 617 1.87 16.71 27.49
CA GLN A 617 1.29 17.70 28.42
C GLN A 617 0.01 18.37 27.86
N ASP A 618 -0.19 18.34 26.54
CA ASP A 618 -1.41 18.78 25.86
C ASP A 618 -2.66 18.05 26.33
N ALA A 619 -2.51 16.80 26.80
CA ALA A 619 -3.60 16.02 27.37
C ALA A 619 -4.29 16.76 28.53
N GLN A 620 -3.56 17.58 29.29
CA GLN A 620 -4.10 18.28 30.47
C GLN A 620 -5.16 19.34 30.09
N SER A 621 -5.18 19.80 28.85
CA SER A 621 -6.21 20.70 28.34
C SER A 621 -7.53 20.00 27.98
N SER A 622 -7.55 18.67 27.99
CA SER A 622 -8.72 17.86 27.65
C SER A 622 -9.58 17.56 28.87
N GLN A 623 -10.87 17.59 28.69
CA GLN A 623 -11.80 17.28 29.78
C GLN A 623 -11.82 15.80 30.16
N ASN A 624 -11.46 14.92 29.20
CA ASN A 624 -11.55 13.47 29.36
C ASN A 624 -10.38 12.79 28.66
N ILE A 625 -9.71 11.89 29.34
CA ILE A 625 -8.54 11.19 28.84
C ILE A 625 -8.88 10.20 27.70
N LEU A 626 -10.05 9.56 27.73
CA LEU A 626 -10.47 8.64 26.69
C LEU A 626 -10.80 9.42 25.39
N GLN A 627 -11.40 10.59 25.52
CA GLN A 627 -11.62 11.49 24.40
C GLN A 627 -10.30 11.98 23.81
N TRP A 628 -9.32 12.31 24.65
CA TRP A 628 -7.98 12.71 24.20
C TRP A 628 -7.27 11.61 23.41
N LEU A 629 -7.48 10.33 23.76
CA LEU A 629 -6.91 9.19 23.05
C LEU A 629 -7.51 8.96 21.66
N GLN A 630 -8.68 9.55 21.37
CA GLN A 630 -9.37 9.36 20.10
C GLN A 630 -8.50 9.86 18.93
N GLY A 631 -8.27 9.01 17.93
CA GLY A 631 -7.42 9.31 16.77
C GLY A 631 -5.91 9.24 17.03
N ARG A 632 -5.44 8.98 18.27
CA ARG A 632 -4.02 8.90 18.62
C ARG A 632 -3.47 7.47 18.63
N VAL A 633 -4.35 6.49 18.58
CA VAL A 633 -3.97 5.07 18.62
C VAL A 633 -4.66 4.33 17.48
N ALA A 634 -3.88 3.79 16.55
CA ALA A 634 -4.41 3.02 15.44
C ALA A 634 -5.26 1.83 15.92
N GLY A 635 -6.47 1.70 15.35
CA GLY A 635 -7.41 0.63 15.69
C GLY A 635 -8.11 0.78 17.05
N LEU A 636 -7.93 1.90 17.76
CA LEU A 636 -8.69 2.27 18.94
C LEU A 636 -9.83 3.21 18.53
N THR A 637 -11.05 2.81 18.80
CA THR A 637 -12.26 3.59 18.59
C THR A 637 -13.03 3.72 19.89
N PHE A 638 -13.91 4.70 19.96
CA PHE A 638 -14.73 4.92 21.16
C PHE A 638 -16.21 4.93 20.77
N GLN A 639 -17.03 4.27 21.57
CA GLN A 639 -18.47 4.31 21.46
C GLN A 639 -19.07 4.97 22.71
N MET A 640 -20.17 5.67 22.54
CA MET A 640 -20.89 6.26 23.66
C MET A 640 -21.87 5.22 24.23
N GLU A 641 -21.58 4.72 25.43
CA GLU A 641 -22.46 3.82 26.16
C GLU A 641 -22.91 4.49 27.46
N SER A 642 -24.21 4.67 27.61
CA SER A 642 -24.80 5.32 28.82
C SER A 642 -24.13 6.68 29.17
N GLY A 643 -23.80 7.48 28.14
CA GLY A 643 -23.18 8.80 28.34
C GLY A 643 -21.67 8.78 28.61
N ASN A 644 -21.01 7.64 28.51
CA ASN A 644 -19.56 7.47 28.75
C ASN A 644 -18.84 7.00 27.51
N TYR A 645 -17.60 7.47 27.28
CA TYR A 645 -16.70 6.95 26.25
C TYR A 645 -16.21 5.54 26.67
N VAL A 646 -16.48 4.55 25.83
CA VAL A 646 -16.04 3.17 26.04
C VAL A 646 -15.08 2.80 24.90
N PRO A 647 -13.84 2.35 25.20
CA PRO A 647 -12.86 2.01 24.18
C PRO A 647 -13.13 0.66 23.54
N TYR A 648 -12.93 0.62 22.21
CA TYR A 648 -12.93 -0.59 21.40
C TYR A 648 -11.63 -0.68 20.64
N ILE A 649 -10.95 -1.81 20.69
CA ILE A 649 -9.73 -2.08 19.94
C ILE A 649 -10.03 -3.17 18.92
N ARG A 650 -9.88 -2.85 17.62
CA ARG A 650 -10.19 -3.79 16.52
C ARG A 650 -11.61 -4.38 16.63
N GLY A 651 -12.58 -3.56 16.97
CA GLY A 651 -13.98 -3.96 17.08
C GLY A 651 -14.35 -4.72 18.36
N GLY A 652 -13.39 -5.12 19.19
CA GLY A 652 -13.61 -5.73 20.50
C GLY A 652 -13.57 -4.69 21.61
N LYS A 653 -14.49 -4.79 22.58
CA LYS A 653 -14.49 -3.92 23.78
C LYS A 653 -13.21 -4.10 24.56
N ALA A 654 -12.52 -3.00 24.87
CA ALA A 654 -11.29 -3.01 25.65
C ALA A 654 -11.60 -2.87 27.14
N ALA A 655 -10.89 -3.64 27.97
CA ALA A 655 -10.98 -3.52 29.43
C ALA A 655 -10.35 -2.21 29.90
N LEU A 656 -10.91 -1.61 30.92
CA LEU A 656 -10.42 -0.38 31.53
C LEU A 656 -9.81 -0.64 32.88
N TYR A 657 -8.65 -0.06 33.14
CA TYR A 657 -7.94 -0.17 34.40
C TYR A 657 -7.49 1.19 34.90
N MET A 658 -7.52 1.41 36.20
CA MET A 658 -6.89 2.53 36.89
C MET A 658 -5.93 2.00 37.93
N ASP A 659 -4.64 2.38 37.84
CA ASP A 659 -3.58 1.85 38.71
C ASP A 659 -3.61 0.30 38.80
N GLU A 660 -3.89 -0.34 37.66
CA GLU A 660 -3.98 -1.80 37.47
C GLU A 660 -5.20 -2.48 38.12
N VAL A 661 -6.15 -1.69 38.62
CA VAL A 661 -7.44 -2.20 39.16
C VAL A 661 -8.50 -2.04 38.04
N PRO A 662 -9.32 -3.08 37.75
CA PRO A 662 -10.42 -2.95 36.79
C PRO A 662 -11.38 -1.84 37.20
N MET A 663 -11.77 -0.97 36.26
CA MET A 663 -12.66 0.15 36.52
C MET A 663 -13.74 0.27 35.43
N ASP A 664 -14.89 0.82 35.83
CA ASP A 664 -15.94 1.17 34.89
C ASP A 664 -15.63 2.44 34.11
N ALA A 665 -16.19 2.52 32.93
CA ALA A 665 -15.98 3.67 32.03
C ALA A 665 -16.43 5.00 32.70
N SER A 666 -17.47 4.99 33.52
CA SER A 666 -17.95 6.17 34.23
C SER A 666 -16.91 6.78 35.18
N MET A 667 -16.19 5.91 35.90
CA MET A 667 -15.14 6.34 36.82
C MET A 667 -13.94 6.92 36.09
N ILE A 668 -13.52 6.28 34.99
CA ILE A 668 -12.43 6.79 34.15
C ILE A 668 -12.81 8.13 33.55
N ASN A 669 -14.03 8.24 33.00
CA ASN A 669 -14.49 9.48 32.36
C ASN A 669 -14.62 10.66 33.33
N SER A 670 -14.84 10.39 34.62
CA SER A 670 -14.91 11.41 35.68
C SER A 670 -13.55 11.80 36.27
N THR A 671 -12.48 11.06 35.93
CA THR A 671 -11.15 11.32 36.49
C THR A 671 -10.51 12.53 35.84
N PRO A 672 -10.13 13.58 36.61
CA PRO A 672 -9.44 14.74 36.05
C PRO A 672 -8.13 14.33 35.38
N VAL A 673 -7.91 14.82 34.16
CA VAL A 673 -6.70 14.47 33.37
C VAL A 673 -5.43 14.98 34.06
N SER A 674 -5.51 16.06 34.81
CA SER A 674 -4.40 16.59 35.64
C SER A 674 -3.88 15.58 36.69
N ASN A 675 -4.70 14.61 37.10
CA ASN A 675 -4.32 13.58 38.06
C ASN A 675 -3.69 12.34 37.40
N ILE A 676 -3.62 12.30 36.07
CA ILE A 676 -3.08 11.19 35.31
C ILE A 676 -1.61 11.44 34.97
N ALA A 677 -0.77 10.48 35.27
CA ALA A 677 0.65 10.50 34.95
C ALA A 677 0.95 9.78 33.61
N MET A 678 0.27 8.70 33.35
CA MET A 678 0.54 7.85 32.18
C MET A 678 -0.74 7.13 31.73
N VAL A 679 -0.87 6.97 30.43
CA VAL A 679 -1.90 6.10 29.82
C VAL A 679 -1.22 5.05 28.95
N LYS A 680 -1.70 3.83 29.04
CA LYS A 680 -1.20 2.70 28.30
C LYS A 680 -2.34 2.04 27.52
N VAL A 681 -2.17 1.85 26.24
CA VAL A 681 -3.08 1.08 25.40
C VAL A 681 -2.42 -0.23 25.03
N ILE A 682 -3.02 -1.33 25.45
CA ILE A 682 -2.52 -2.70 25.29
C ILE A 682 -3.40 -3.39 24.27
N LYS A 683 -2.79 -3.93 23.20
CA LYS A 683 -3.51 -4.58 22.10
C LYS A 683 -3.22 -6.07 22.08
N GLY A 684 -4.18 -6.88 22.51
CA GLY A 684 -4.12 -8.33 22.38
C GLY A 684 -3.08 -9.04 23.24
N SER A 685 -2.80 -8.58 24.46
CA SER A 685 -1.94 -9.33 25.40
C SER A 685 -2.70 -10.53 25.99
N GLY A 686 -2.00 -11.67 26.13
CA GLY A 686 -2.61 -12.95 26.47
C GLY A 686 -3.44 -12.96 27.77
N LEU A 687 -3.03 -12.23 28.80
CA LEU A 687 -3.73 -12.18 30.09
C LEU A 687 -4.78 -11.06 30.16
N LEU A 688 -4.49 -9.91 29.60
CA LEU A 688 -5.34 -8.73 29.72
C LEU A 688 -6.22 -8.50 28.48
N GLY A 689 -5.96 -9.22 27.39
CA GLY A 689 -6.65 -8.98 26.11
C GLY A 689 -6.39 -7.56 25.58
N ASN A 690 -7.44 -6.93 25.08
CA ASN A 690 -7.42 -5.52 24.73
C ASN A 690 -7.72 -4.67 25.96
N ALA A 691 -6.84 -3.74 26.32
CA ALA A 691 -6.99 -2.95 27.53
C ALA A 691 -6.51 -1.49 27.36
N VAL A 692 -7.12 -0.59 28.11
CA VAL A 692 -6.63 0.76 28.35
C VAL A 692 -6.37 0.90 29.84
N ALA A 693 -5.11 1.08 30.23
CA ALA A 693 -4.69 1.26 31.60
C ALA A 693 -4.26 2.71 31.86
N ILE A 694 -4.78 3.29 32.90
CA ILE A 694 -4.55 4.67 33.31
C ILE A 694 -3.84 4.65 34.64
N TYR A 695 -2.75 5.42 34.75
CA TYR A 695 -1.95 5.51 35.96
C TYR A 695 -2.02 6.93 36.53
N THR A 696 -2.35 7.02 37.80
CA THR A 696 -2.48 8.29 38.51
C THR A 696 -1.13 8.83 38.93
N ARG A 697 -1.04 10.14 39.17
CA ARG A 697 0.13 10.81 39.72
C ARG A 697 0.32 10.40 41.18
N ARG A 698 1.47 9.81 41.47
CA ARG A 698 1.88 9.41 42.83
C ARG A 698 3.10 10.24 43.23
N GLY A 699 3.19 10.56 44.52
CA GLY A 699 4.39 11.23 45.05
C GLY A 699 5.64 10.35 44.95
N ASP A 700 6.80 10.95 44.97
CA ASP A 700 8.13 10.41 44.54
C ASP A 700 8.67 9.20 45.37
N THR A 701 7.89 8.51 46.16
CA THR A 701 8.37 7.50 47.12
C THR A 701 7.78 6.12 46.88
N GLN A 702 8.21 5.43 45.80
CA GLN A 702 8.16 3.96 45.85
C GLN A 702 9.55 3.37 45.59
N PRO A 703 10.03 2.43 46.43
CA PRO A 703 11.30 1.80 46.22
C PRO A 703 11.29 0.92 44.97
N ALA A 704 12.40 0.94 44.22
CA ALA A 704 12.63 0.02 43.15
C ALA A 704 12.43 -1.41 43.63
N ILE A 705 11.57 -2.19 42.95
CA ILE A 705 11.41 -3.61 43.24
C ILE A 705 12.79 -4.27 42.98
N PRO A 706 13.39 -5.00 43.95
CA PRO A 706 14.66 -5.66 43.73
C PRO A 706 14.55 -6.64 42.57
N ALA A 707 15.53 -6.61 41.67
CA ALA A 707 15.61 -7.59 40.60
C ALA A 707 15.66 -9.00 41.21
N VAL A 708 14.58 -9.75 41.07
CA VAL A 708 14.51 -11.16 41.49
C VAL A 708 15.52 -11.90 40.61
N LYS A 709 16.54 -12.52 41.20
CA LYS A 709 17.39 -13.47 40.51
C LYS A 709 16.50 -14.60 40.02
N ASP A 710 16.41 -14.69 38.70
CA ASP A 710 15.56 -15.63 37.97
C ASP A 710 16.10 -17.07 38.15
N PRO A 711 15.42 -17.96 38.91
CA PRO A 711 15.90 -19.33 39.11
C PRO A 711 15.74 -20.25 37.89
N PHE A 712 15.20 -19.70 36.76
CA PHE A 712 14.81 -20.48 35.57
C PHE A 712 15.69 -20.18 34.33
N MET A 713 16.91 -19.67 34.54
CA MET A 713 17.78 -19.21 33.44
C MET A 713 18.17 -20.28 32.37
N ASP A 714 17.91 -21.56 32.62
CA ASP A 714 18.37 -22.64 31.74
C ASP A 714 17.42 -22.95 30.58
N ASN A 715 16.15 -22.55 30.66
CA ASN A 715 15.17 -22.82 29.61
C ASN A 715 14.92 -21.56 28.77
N THR A 716 15.67 -21.40 27.69
CA THR A 716 15.53 -20.25 26.78
C THR A 716 15.38 -20.71 25.34
N ALA A 717 14.56 -19.96 24.58
CA ALA A 717 14.43 -20.06 23.15
C ALA A 717 14.50 -18.64 22.52
N THR A 718 14.69 -18.56 21.22
CA THR A 718 14.68 -17.27 20.51
C THR A 718 13.61 -17.31 19.44
N ILE A 719 12.78 -16.27 19.35
CA ILE A 719 11.91 -16.02 18.22
C ILE A 719 12.46 -14.85 17.41
N LEU A 720 12.33 -14.96 16.09
CA LEU A 720 12.66 -13.90 15.14
C LEU A 720 11.37 -13.14 14.82
N GLY A 721 11.45 -11.84 14.71
CA GLY A 721 10.34 -11.00 14.27
C GLY A 721 10.41 -10.72 12.77
N TYR A 722 9.98 -9.53 12.40
CA TYR A 722 10.12 -8.98 11.07
C TYR A 722 11.59 -8.78 10.69
N ASP A 723 11.85 -8.67 9.40
CA ASP A 723 13.18 -8.33 8.92
C ASP A 723 13.55 -6.89 9.30
N LYS A 724 14.78 -6.72 9.74
CA LYS A 724 15.32 -5.41 10.10
C LYS A 724 15.54 -4.55 8.87
N VAL A 725 15.12 -3.30 8.93
CA VAL A 725 15.41 -2.30 7.91
C VAL A 725 16.82 -1.78 8.12
N ALA A 726 17.65 -1.76 7.07
CA ALA A 726 18.95 -1.15 7.13
C ALA A 726 18.83 0.35 7.41
N GLU A 727 19.63 0.87 8.32
CA GLU A 727 19.64 2.31 8.61
C GLU A 727 20.19 3.08 7.41
N PHE A 728 19.56 4.20 7.10
CA PHE A 728 20.03 5.15 6.09
C PHE A 728 20.78 6.28 6.80
N TYR A 729 22.04 6.49 6.46
CA TYR A 729 22.89 7.50 7.08
C TYR A 729 23.20 8.64 6.11
N ASN A 730 23.02 9.86 6.59
CA ASN A 730 23.50 11.05 5.92
C ASN A 730 24.76 11.58 6.62
N PRO A 731 25.81 11.98 5.88
CA PRO A 731 26.97 12.62 6.50
C PRO A 731 26.58 14.00 7.05
N ASP A 732 27.03 14.28 8.27
CA ASP A 732 26.92 15.59 8.90
C ASP A 732 28.28 16.31 8.83
N TYR A 733 28.49 17.09 7.79
CA TYR A 733 29.78 17.77 7.56
C TYR A 733 30.10 18.87 8.58
N SER A 734 29.22 19.17 9.53
CA SER A 734 29.58 19.96 10.70
C SER A 734 30.50 19.20 11.65
N LYS A 735 30.48 17.85 11.59
CA LYS A 735 31.32 16.99 12.45
C LYS A 735 32.60 16.60 11.74
N GLU A 736 33.72 16.64 12.49
CA GLU A 736 35.05 16.35 11.96
C GLU A 736 35.15 14.96 11.32
N ALA A 737 34.46 13.96 11.88
CA ALA A 737 34.48 12.57 11.39
C ALA A 737 34.08 12.46 9.92
N TYR A 738 33.16 13.30 9.44
CA TYR A 738 32.69 13.27 8.05
C TYR A 738 33.57 14.09 7.09
N LYS A 739 34.36 15.02 7.58
CA LYS A 739 35.28 15.80 6.74
C LYS A 739 36.37 14.93 6.10
N THR A 740 36.64 13.75 6.68
CA THR A 740 37.59 12.77 6.15
C THR A 740 37.08 11.99 4.94
N ILE A 741 35.82 12.08 4.58
CA ILE A 741 35.27 11.42 3.41
C ILE A 741 35.89 12.02 2.14
N PRO A 742 36.67 11.22 1.33
CA PRO A 742 37.51 11.78 0.28
C PRO A 742 36.72 12.33 -0.92
N ASN A 743 35.58 11.75 -1.25
CA ASN A 743 34.75 12.16 -2.41
C ASN A 743 33.30 11.70 -2.20
N ASP A 744 32.43 12.62 -1.86
CA ASP A 744 31.00 12.34 -1.69
C ASP A 744 30.28 12.37 -3.03
N THR A 745 29.91 11.20 -3.52
CA THR A 745 29.20 11.00 -4.81
C THR A 745 27.78 10.47 -4.63
N ARG A 746 27.16 10.69 -3.46
CA ARG A 746 25.82 10.20 -3.17
C ARG A 746 24.82 10.70 -4.21
N ASP A 747 23.95 9.77 -4.66
CA ASP A 747 22.81 10.10 -5.50
C ASP A 747 21.55 10.42 -4.66
N VAL A 748 21.44 9.84 -3.45
CA VAL A 748 20.37 10.13 -2.48
C VAL A 748 20.95 10.96 -1.35
N LEU A 749 20.46 12.18 -1.21
CA LEU A 749 20.96 13.15 -0.22
C LEU A 749 20.12 13.16 1.05
N TYR A 750 18.85 12.76 0.95
CA TYR A 750 17.94 12.65 2.08
C TYR A 750 16.92 11.54 1.83
N TRP A 751 16.74 10.69 2.82
CA TRP A 751 15.73 9.65 2.85
C TRP A 751 15.12 9.58 4.24
N ASN A 752 13.84 9.88 4.34
CA ASN A 752 13.10 9.76 5.59
C ASN A 752 11.66 9.31 5.28
N THR A 753 11.30 8.16 5.78
CA THR A 753 9.99 7.55 5.54
C THR A 753 8.92 7.94 6.56
N ASP A 754 9.29 8.72 7.59
CA ASP A 754 8.40 9.11 8.70
C ASP A 754 8.79 10.48 9.28
N LEU A 755 9.02 11.48 8.41
CA LEU A 755 9.24 12.85 8.85
C LEU A 755 7.97 13.39 9.51
N LYS A 756 8.03 13.70 10.79
CA LYS A 756 6.86 14.17 11.55
C LYS A 756 6.36 15.52 11.03
N ALA A 757 5.07 15.57 10.75
CA ALA A 757 4.39 16.83 10.44
C ALA A 757 4.31 17.70 11.71
N GLN A 758 4.48 19.01 11.52
CA GLN A 758 4.38 19.99 12.58
C GLN A 758 3.09 20.81 12.41
N ASP A 759 2.29 20.93 13.48
CA ASP A 759 0.99 21.60 13.39
C ASP A 759 1.10 23.14 13.25
N LYS A 760 2.14 23.75 13.82
CA LYS A 760 2.28 25.21 13.92
C LYS A 760 3.57 25.78 13.33
N ALA A 761 4.50 24.92 12.95
CA ALA A 761 5.77 25.31 12.36
C ALA A 761 6.03 24.49 11.09
N PRO A 762 6.86 24.95 10.16
CA PRO A 762 7.26 24.15 9.03
C PRO A 762 8.01 22.87 9.47
N SER A 763 7.75 21.77 8.77
CA SER A 763 8.56 20.55 8.90
C SER A 763 9.83 20.70 8.08
N ALA A 764 11.00 20.68 8.73
CA ALA A 764 12.28 20.93 8.09
C ALA A 764 12.93 19.65 7.57
N ILE A 765 13.41 19.69 6.34
CA ILE A 765 14.22 18.68 5.67
C ILE A 765 15.63 19.26 5.57
N GLN A 766 16.57 18.65 6.29
CA GLN A 766 17.92 19.16 6.44
C GLN A 766 18.93 18.15 5.90
N PHE A 767 19.80 18.58 5.01
CA PHE A 767 20.79 17.71 4.39
C PHE A 767 22.00 18.51 3.91
N TYR A 768 23.11 17.78 3.65
CA TYR A 768 24.30 18.32 3.03
C TYR A 768 24.42 17.88 1.58
N ASN A 769 24.92 18.76 0.71
CA ASN A 769 25.24 18.44 -0.65
C ASN A 769 26.29 17.34 -0.75
N ASN A 770 26.34 16.67 -1.91
CA ASN A 770 27.49 15.89 -2.34
C ASN A 770 28.62 16.83 -2.86
N ASP A 771 29.74 16.25 -3.34
CA ASP A 771 30.86 17.03 -3.85
C ASP A 771 30.65 17.58 -5.28
N THR A 772 29.62 17.11 -5.99
CA THR A 772 29.25 17.56 -7.35
C THR A 772 27.77 17.91 -7.41
N PRO A 773 27.34 18.93 -6.64
CA PRO A 773 25.94 19.28 -6.57
C PRO A 773 25.38 19.71 -7.93
N LYS A 774 24.20 19.25 -8.23
CA LYS A 774 23.42 19.59 -9.42
C LYS A 774 22.06 20.15 -9.03
N ASN A 775 21.07 19.92 -9.84
CA ASN A 775 19.69 20.17 -9.47
C ASN A 775 19.12 18.95 -8.76
N TYR A 776 18.54 19.15 -7.60
CA TYR A 776 18.00 18.08 -6.79
C TYR A 776 16.52 17.89 -7.02
N GLN A 777 16.10 16.64 -7.23
CA GLN A 777 14.69 16.25 -7.20
C GLN A 777 14.25 16.08 -5.75
N VAL A 778 13.14 16.68 -5.39
CA VAL A 778 12.51 16.56 -4.07
C VAL A 778 11.15 15.90 -4.25
N ILE A 779 10.95 14.75 -3.62
CA ILE A 779 9.69 14.02 -3.61
C ILE A 779 9.16 14.01 -2.17
N ILE A 780 7.91 14.41 -1.98
CA ILE A 780 7.23 14.39 -0.69
C ILE A 780 5.88 13.69 -0.87
N ILE A 781 5.63 12.66 -0.06
CA ILE A 781 4.37 11.92 -0.04
C ILE A 781 3.83 11.92 1.39
N GLY A 782 2.54 12.18 1.54
CA GLY A 782 1.82 12.08 2.79
C GLY A 782 0.37 11.71 2.56
N PHE A 783 -0.30 11.28 3.62
CA PHE A 783 -1.74 11.04 3.62
C PHE A 783 -2.33 11.68 4.86
N ASP A 784 -3.45 12.35 4.69
CA ASP A 784 -4.19 12.88 5.85
C ASP A 784 -5.00 11.76 6.54
N LYS A 785 -5.73 12.14 7.59
CA LYS A 785 -6.59 11.19 8.34
C LYS A 785 -7.73 10.60 7.52
N ASP A 786 -8.12 11.23 6.40
CA ASP A 786 -9.19 10.83 5.49
C ASP A 786 -8.62 10.20 4.20
N ASP A 787 -7.34 9.79 4.22
CA ASP A 787 -6.57 9.18 3.12
C ASP A 787 -6.40 10.06 1.88
N LYS A 788 -6.57 11.38 2.02
CA LYS A 788 -6.27 12.31 0.94
C LYS A 788 -4.76 12.40 0.73
N PRO A 789 -4.26 12.11 -0.48
CA PRO A 789 -2.84 12.16 -0.75
C PRO A 789 -2.31 13.60 -0.78
N LEU A 790 -1.13 13.80 -0.22
CA LEU A 790 -0.25 14.93 -0.46
C LEU A 790 0.89 14.41 -1.34
N TYR A 791 1.13 15.09 -2.45
CA TYR A 791 2.22 14.72 -3.35
C TYR A 791 2.90 15.97 -3.90
N TYR A 792 4.21 16.01 -3.73
CA TYR A 792 5.08 17.02 -4.30
C TYR A 792 6.23 16.33 -5.03
N ASN A 793 6.47 16.74 -6.26
CA ASN A 793 7.66 16.40 -7.03
C ASN A 793 8.17 17.69 -7.68
N GLY A 794 9.25 18.20 -7.16
CA GLY A 794 9.83 19.45 -7.60
C GLY A 794 11.35 19.39 -7.69
N THR A 795 11.91 20.39 -8.34
CA THR A 795 13.37 20.56 -8.43
C THR A 795 13.78 21.68 -7.50
N MET A 796 14.74 21.43 -6.62
CA MET A 796 15.39 22.47 -5.85
C MET A 796 16.19 23.38 -6.80
N PRO A 797 15.94 24.70 -6.78
CA PRO A 797 16.53 25.67 -7.71
C PRO A 797 18.05 25.81 -7.59
#